data_7a08869be0947234f34b7789fa48739e
#
_entry.id   7a08869be0947234f34b7789fa48739e
#
_cell.length_a   1.000
_cell.length_b   1.000
_cell.length_c   1.000
_cell.angle_alpha   90.00
_cell.angle_beta   90.00
_cell.angle_gamma   90.00
#
_symmetry.space_group_name_H-M   'P 1'
#
loop_
_entity.id
_entity.type
_entity.pdbx_description
1 polymer ?
#
loop_
_entity_poly.entity_id
_entity_poly.type
_entity_poly.pdbx_seq_one_letter_code
_entity_poly.pdbx_strand_id
1 'polypeptide(L)'
;MKYWIRKLAICIVLLCSLFLPTDYAGANQLSNSSNIDVQQLNALPAVKNSASVDNNLTEIRKEDFCRFNGTVNRIDKLEGLFTIYCSDDSGKIYLEIKPEQLNKDYLAIVTLESGVGESGIYSGLPLSDFLFYFRRVNNRLHFVVRNVKFRTDSRAEQRSLARSFSDSVLYSLDIITINPTNQNILINLNELLMQDFPGLSTLLKYSLQADYRLDARKSYFGDMNSFPENVEIDSIYGFSSLEGSNLVTVPDSRALNLKVHYSFSQLRENNGYIPRLADDRVGYFITAFQDFSNKNPHESYVRYINRWHLEPADPNAPLSPPKKPIVYWIENAVPLEYRDAIREGVLMWNKAFEKAGFQNAIEVQQMPDDADWQPADVHYNTIRWFNSLDAGFARGPMRVNPFTGEIVDADIIVDAKMVRLVQQEYHALMEANSSFDGHSFQVGKNPCQVLWGSQELGARNQKANTNNYLLSSSEFCYSMESSDQAAMGALALSILPDTAPSSETMKEYVHQYLRSIIAHEVGHTLGLRHNFHGSTMLAPEELNNTEITHTKGLVGSVMDYLPVNIAPQGVQQGDYFPGVVGPYDEWAIEYGYKKNPSATLEAIIPESEKSFLEQIALASPQPELSYATDEDIWDMNPLANVWDMSSDVLVYSQWQMDNARFMWQRLDKGYLSKGESYSNLRLRFNGVLKYYFRNASLLSKYIGGQSFQRLHASDDAAWAFVPVSLLKQRQALTKLQEYVFAEDAFSFSPELLNQLAPSRWEHWGSSAPNNRLDYPIHDRILSLQSAILRSLLDSDRLNRLQDIELKTLPGQALSIPELLDTLQTGIWTEVFALGEPKPISSIRRSLQREHLSILLQMMLGTTNTPEDGRTLAWYELRQLQKAIDVRLKQVSQSLDIYTLAHLEASGDRITKALNAQLLSR
;
A
#
# COMPACT_ATOMS: atom_id res chain seq x y z
N MET A 1 0.38 -23.50 43.45
CA MET A 1 0.92 -23.22 42.09
C MET A 1 1.81 -21.97 42.01
N LYS A 2 1.70 -20.95 42.86
CA LYS A 2 2.63 -19.79 42.89
C LYS A 2 4.00 -20.03 43.59
N TYR A 3 4.16 -21.15 44.29
CA TYR A 3 5.38 -21.45 45.07
C TYR A 3 6.41 -22.29 44.28
N TRP A 4 5.98 -22.95 43.20
CA TRP A 4 6.88 -23.75 42.32
C TRP A 4 7.51 -22.93 41.20
N ILE A 5 6.89 -21.83 40.77
CA ILE A 5 7.42 -20.96 39.72
C ILE A 5 8.60 -20.10 40.19
N ARG A 6 8.67 -19.76 41.48
CA ARG A 6 9.83 -19.04 42.07
C ARG A 6 11.08 -19.89 42.28
N LYS A 7 10.96 -21.19 42.40
CA LYS A 7 12.16 -22.08 42.51
C LYS A 7 12.75 -22.47 41.15
N LEU A 8 11.99 -22.45 40.09
CA LEU A 8 12.51 -22.70 38.75
C LEU A 8 13.29 -21.49 38.16
N ALA A 9 12.92 -20.27 38.54
CA ALA A 9 13.64 -19.08 38.10
C ALA A 9 14.99 -18.89 38.79
N ILE A 10 15.17 -19.42 40.02
CA ILE A 10 16.45 -19.33 40.75
C ILE A 10 17.45 -20.40 40.27
N CYS A 11 16.98 -21.55 39.77
CA CYS A 11 17.88 -22.58 39.19
C CYS A 11 18.39 -22.24 37.79
N ILE A 12 17.66 -21.41 37.02
CA ILE A 12 18.12 -20.99 35.69
C ILE A 12 19.18 -19.88 35.77
N VAL A 13 19.11 -19.00 36.76
CA VAL A 13 20.13 -17.95 36.98
C VAL A 13 21.45 -18.52 37.54
N LEU A 14 21.44 -19.66 38.23
CA LEU A 14 22.64 -20.32 38.76
C LEU A 14 23.35 -21.27 37.77
N LEU A 15 22.71 -21.61 36.65
CA LEU A 15 23.29 -22.45 35.61
C LEU A 15 23.95 -21.70 34.46
N CYS A 16 23.71 -20.38 34.33
CA CYS A 16 24.36 -19.52 33.34
C CYS A 16 25.65 -18.86 33.79
N SER A 17 26.11 -19.07 35.03
CA SER A 17 27.35 -18.49 35.56
C SER A 17 28.57 -19.43 35.58
N LEU A 18 28.51 -20.59 34.91
CA LEU A 18 29.57 -21.60 34.94
C LEU A 18 30.23 -21.94 33.60
N PHE A 19 30.04 -21.16 32.55
CA PHE A 19 30.79 -21.34 31.31
C PHE A 19 31.22 -19.99 30.71
N LEU A 20 32.31 -19.47 31.20
CA LEU A 20 33.18 -18.53 30.50
C LEU A 20 34.65 -19.08 30.60
N PRO A 21 35.32 -19.33 29.51
CA PRO A 21 36.76 -19.57 29.55
C PRO A 21 37.50 -18.24 29.60
N THR A 22 38.35 -18.16 30.61
CA THR A 22 39.43 -17.18 30.80
C THR A 22 40.57 -17.41 29.80
N ASP A 23 41.32 -16.34 29.60
CA ASP A 23 42.67 -16.22 29.10
C ASP A 23 42.91 -16.02 27.59
N TYR A 24 43.30 -14.82 27.26
CA TYR A 24 44.70 -14.55 26.83
C TYR A 24 45.04 -13.08 27.02
N ALA A 25 45.97 -12.86 28.01
CA ALA A 25 46.72 -11.65 28.12
C ALA A 25 48.09 -11.88 27.40
N GLY A 26 48.56 -10.84 26.75
CA GLY A 26 49.97 -10.74 26.41
C GLY A 26 50.27 -10.18 25.04
N ALA A 27 50.65 -8.97 24.92
CA ALA A 27 52.00 -8.50 24.76
C ALA A 27 52.05 -7.09 24.22
N ASN A 28 52.71 -6.27 25.02
CA ASN A 28 53.18 -4.92 24.71
C ASN A 28 54.31 -4.92 23.67
N GLN A 29 54.42 -3.72 23.06
CA GLN A 29 55.58 -3.09 22.48
C GLN A 29 55.97 -3.44 21.05
N LEU A 30 55.78 -2.41 20.19
CA LEU A 30 56.96 -1.78 19.58
C LEU A 30 56.56 -0.42 18.98
N SER A 31 57.10 0.62 19.58
CA SER A 31 57.26 1.97 19.04
C SER A 31 58.22 1.95 17.85
N ASN A 32 57.88 2.66 16.77
CA ASN A 32 58.84 3.64 16.19
C ASN A 32 58.20 4.46 15.07
N SER A 33 58.17 5.70 15.37
CA SER A 33 58.37 6.91 14.52
C SER A 33 58.61 6.72 13.02
N SER A 34 57.80 7.34 12.23
CA SER A 34 58.28 8.14 11.09
C SER A 34 57.35 9.32 10.85
N ASN A 35 57.86 10.52 11.12
CA ASN A 35 57.35 11.80 10.71
C ASN A 35 57.17 11.80 9.20
N ILE A 36 55.96 12.06 8.71
CA ILE A 36 55.71 12.50 7.33
C ILE A 36 55.25 13.95 7.39
N ASP A 37 56.10 14.76 6.76
CA ASP A 37 56.04 16.20 6.63
C ASP A 37 54.77 16.68 5.93
N VAL A 38 54.02 17.54 6.59
CA VAL A 38 52.74 18.11 6.13
C VAL A 38 52.96 19.31 5.18
N GLN A 39 53.98 19.31 4.35
CA GLN A 39 54.30 20.45 3.45
C GLN A 39 54.35 20.14 1.94
N GLN A 40 53.72 19.09 1.45
CA GLN A 40 53.67 18.85 -0.03
C GLN A 40 52.28 18.41 -0.56
N LEU A 41 51.24 19.19 -0.27
CA LEU A 41 49.93 19.04 -0.95
C LEU A 41 49.33 20.40 -1.33
N ASN A 42 50.13 21.29 -1.84
CA ASN A 42 49.69 22.52 -2.50
C ASN A 42 50.22 22.55 -3.92
N ALA A 43 49.61 21.81 -4.85
CA ALA A 43 49.66 22.07 -6.29
C ALA A 43 48.71 21.19 -7.08
N LEU A 44 47.44 21.54 -7.12
CA LEU A 44 46.54 21.19 -8.25
C LEU A 44 45.93 22.49 -8.80
N PRO A 45 45.89 22.67 -10.12
CA PRO A 45 45.55 23.95 -10.72
C PRO A 45 44.07 24.27 -10.53
N ALA A 46 43.82 25.52 -10.12
CA ALA A 46 42.48 26.09 -10.05
C ALA A 46 41.83 26.12 -11.44
N VAL A 47 40.74 25.34 -11.59
CA VAL A 47 39.79 25.53 -12.71
C VAL A 47 39.08 26.84 -12.45
N LYS A 48 39.34 27.84 -13.25
CA LYS A 48 38.55 29.06 -13.30
C LYS A 48 37.22 28.77 -13.92
N ASN A 49 36.19 28.56 -13.12
CA ASN A 49 34.83 28.77 -13.53
C ASN A 49 34.42 30.20 -13.16
N SER A 50 34.46 31.06 -14.13
CA SER A 50 33.80 32.36 -14.10
C SER A 50 32.32 32.14 -14.45
N ALA A 51 31.52 31.82 -13.45
CA ALA A 51 30.10 32.12 -13.47
C ALA A 51 29.88 33.10 -12.31
N SER A 52 29.56 34.32 -12.64
CA SER A 52 29.08 35.33 -11.71
C SER A 52 27.83 34.79 -11.03
N VAL A 53 27.96 34.34 -9.79
CA VAL A 53 26.82 34.15 -8.92
C VAL A 53 26.27 35.52 -8.59
N ASP A 54 25.15 35.87 -9.16
CA ASP A 54 24.37 37.03 -8.78
C ASP A 54 24.06 36.96 -7.28
N ASN A 55 24.62 37.89 -6.52
CA ASN A 55 24.38 38.09 -5.10
C ASN A 55 23.02 38.78 -4.85
N ASN A 56 21.96 38.38 -5.56
CA ASN A 56 20.61 38.92 -5.41
C ASN A 56 19.60 37.92 -4.77
N LEU A 57 20.09 36.89 -4.03
CA LEU A 57 19.21 35.99 -3.28
C LEU A 57 19.04 36.40 -1.82
N THR A 58 19.02 37.67 -1.48
CA THR A 58 18.79 38.18 -0.11
C THR A 58 17.97 39.44 -0.07
N GLU A 59 16.83 39.44 -0.74
CA GLU A 59 15.69 40.28 -0.37
C GLU A 59 14.40 39.48 -0.40
N ILE A 60 14.31 38.52 0.55
CA ILE A 60 13.03 37.96 0.96
C ILE A 60 12.34 39.08 1.76
N ARG A 61 11.13 39.43 1.34
CA ARG A 61 10.34 40.52 1.94
C ARG A 61 10.25 40.34 3.45
N LYS A 62 10.63 41.35 4.16
CA LYS A 62 10.74 41.43 5.63
C LYS A 62 9.41 41.51 6.38
N GLU A 63 8.27 41.31 5.73
CA GLU A 63 7.00 41.80 6.29
C GLU A 63 6.02 40.70 6.75
N ASP A 64 6.26 39.39 6.47
CA ASP A 64 5.21 38.35 6.70
C ASP A 64 5.59 37.19 7.65
N PHE A 65 6.73 37.27 8.35
CA PHE A 65 7.16 36.17 9.22
C PHE A 65 7.47 36.65 10.63
N CYS A 66 7.02 35.92 11.65
CA CYS A 66 7.57 36.00 12.99
C CYS A 66 9.05 35.56 12.97
N ARG A 67 9.93 36.41 12.39
CA ARG A 67 11.37 36.18 12.32
C ARG A 67 12.08 36.78 13.50
N PHE A 68 12.88 36.00 14.18
CA PHE A 68 13.91 36.44 15.09
C PHE A 68 14.95 37.33 14.36
N ASN A 69 14.76 38.64 14.39
CA ASN A 69 15.84 39.58 14.11
C ASN A 69 16.13 40.34 15.40
N GLY A 70 17.21 39.91 16.06
CA GLY A 70 17.67 40.57 17.29
C GLY A 70 17.89 42.06 17.11
N THR A 71 16.93 42.82 17.58
CA THR A 71 17.09 44.14 18.20
C THR A 71 15.77 44.59 18.83
N VAL A 72 15.72 44.56 20.15
CA VAL A 72 14.99 45.40 21.10
C VAL A 72 13.49 45.62 20.92
N ASN A 73 12.69 45.01 21.80
CA ASN A 73 11.33 45.43 22.24
C ASN A 73 10.25 45.60 21.16
N ARG A 74 10.04 44.60 20.31
CA ARG A 74 8.85 44.57 19.47
C ARG A 74 8.17 43.19 19.60
N ILE A 75 6.90 43.19 19.98
CA ILE A 75 6.00 42.06 19.87
C ILE A 75 5.38 42.16 18.48
N ASP A 76 5.76 41.23 17.58
CA ASP A 76 5.08 41.10 16.31
C ASP A 76 3.74 40.40 16.49
N LYS A 77 2.71 40.93 15.83
CA LYS A 77 1.31 40.47 15.96
C LYS A 77 0.79 39.98 14.62
N LEU A 78 0.32 38.74 14.57
CA LEU A 78 -0.42 38.20 13.41
C LEU A 78 -1.90 38.12 13.77
N GLU A 79 -2.73 38.87 13.04
CA GLU A 79 -4.19 38.91 13.24
C GLU A 79 -4.91 37.94 12.27
N GLY A 80 -5.87 37.18 12.79
CA GLY A 80 -6.68 36.26 11.98
C GLY A 80 -7.72 35.54 12.84
N LEU A 81 -7.95 34.24 12.55
CA LEU A 81 -8.84 33.37 13.32
C LEU A 81 -8.47 33.43 14.81
N PHE A 82 -7.20 33.17 15.11
CA PHE A 82 -6.60 33.44 16.42
C PHE A 82 -5.51 34.49 16.21
N THR A 83 -5.32 35.36 17.20
CA THR A 83 -4.22 36.32 17.16
C THR A 83 -2.99 35.70 17.81
N ILE A 84 -1.88 35.71 17.06
CA ILE A 84 -0.57 35.19 17.52
C ILE A 84 0.32 36.40 17.85
N TYR A 85 1.04 36.30 18.98
CA TYR A 85 2.07 37.24 19.36
C TYR A 85 3.41 36.54 19.47
N CYS A 86 4.42 37.07 18.80
CA CYS A 86 5.78 36.59 18.86
C CYS A 86 6.64 37.48 19.73
N SER A 87 7.34 36.89 20.72
CA SER A 87 8.25 37.64 21.61
C SER A 87 9.69 37.41 21.16
N ASP A 88 10.35 38.51 20.72
CA ASP A 88 11.74 38.50 20.23
C ASP A 88 12.78 38.00 21.24
N ASP A 89 12.58 38.29 22.54
CA ASP A 89 13.59 38.05 23.58
C ASP A 89 13.59 36.63 24.15
N SER A 90 12.49 35.88 24.01
CA SER A 90 12.31 34.62 24.75
C SER A 90 11.98 33.37 23.89
N GLY A 91 11.78 33.52 22.61
CA GLY A 91 11.31 32.43 21.72
C GLY A 91 9.92 31.89 22.09
N LYS A 92 9.16 32.67 22.88
CA LYS A 92 7.82 32.32 23.29
C LYS A 92 6.79 32.86 22.32
N ILE A 93 5.86 32.00 21.95
CA ILE A 93 4.73 32.35 21.12
C ILE A 93 3.47 32.31 21.99
N TYR A 94 2.64 33.32 21.84
CA TYR A 94 1.39 33.43 22.60
C TYR A 94 0.21 33.41 21.65
N LEU A 95 -0.85 32.73 22.06
CA LEU A 95 -2.14 32.68 21.34
C LEU A 95 -3.19 33.43 22.13
N GLU A 96 -3.87 34.37 21.48
CA GLU A 96 -5.02 35.10 22.02
C GLU A 96 -6.31 34.45 21.55
N ILE A 97 -7.18 34.11 22.49
CA ILE A 97 -8.48 33.48 22.28
C ILE A 97 -9.57 34.40 22.81
N LYS A 98 -10.52 34.75 21.93
CA LYS A 98 -11.65 35.62 22.26
C LYS A 98 -12.73 34.81 23.01
N PRO A 99 -13.55 35.44 23.87
CA PRO A 99 -14.66 34.79 24.58
C PRO A 99 -15.63 34.03 23.65
N GLU A 100 -15.94 34.61 22.49
CA GLU A 100 -16.81 34.02 21.49
C GLU A 100 -16.21 32.80 20.77
N GLN A 101 -14.91 32.57 20.91
CA GLN A 101 -14.20 31.41 20.35
C GLN A 101 -14.20 30.22 21.32
N LEU A 102 -14.55 30.41 22.58
CA LEU A 102 -14.64 29.34 23.55
C LEU A 102 -15.83 28.41 23.25
N ASN A 103 -15.62 27.10 23.43
CA ASN A 103 -16.58 26.00 23.18
C ASN A 103 -17.10 25.92 21.73
N LYS A 104 -16.40 26.54 20.78
CA LYS A 104 -16.62 26.34 19.34
C LYS A 104 -15.69 25.29 18.80
N ASP A 105 -16.18 24.49 17.87
CA ASP A 105 -15.42 23.43 17.24
C ASP A 105 -14.54 23.97 16.12
N TYR A 106 -13.28 23.56 16.12
CA TYR A 106 -12.27 23.82 15.10
C TYR A 106 -11.71 22.49 14.58
N LEU A 107 -11.32 22.45 13.33
CA LEU A 107 -10.64 21.32 12.72
C LEU A 107 -9.13 21.52 12.87
N ALA A 108 -8.45 20.55 13.48
CA ALA A 108 -7.00 20.45 13.44
C ALA A 108 -6.59 19.46 12.36
N ILE A 109 -5.73 19.88 11.45
CA ILE A 109 -5.04 19.06 10.45
C ILE A 109 -3.56 19.09 10.79
N VAL A 110 -2.94 17.90 10.87
CA VAL A 110 -1.54 17.75 11.27
C VAL A 110 -0.81 16.93 10.23
N THR A 111 0.20 17.52 9.60
CA THR A 111 0.97 16.90 8.51
C THR A 111 2.46 16.84 8.86
N LEU A 112 3.11 15.73 8.59
CA LEU A 112 4.56 15.61 8.67
C LEU A 112 5.18 16.29 7.45
N GLU A 113 5.56 17.56 7.60
CA GLU A 113 6.08 18.38 6.50
C GLU A 113 7.47 17.93 6.05
N SER A 114 8.35 17.56 6.98
CA SER A 114 9.60 16.90 6.62
C SER A 114 9.86 15.67 7.50
N GLY A 115 10.23 14.57 6.83
CA GLY A 115 10.63 13.33 7.46
C GLY A 115 12.13 13.06 7.35
N VAL A 116 12.52 11.79 7.44
CA VAL A 116 13.90 11.32 7.25
C VAL A 116 14.11 10.62 5.90
N GLY A 117 13.06 10.42 5.12
CA GLY A 117 13.11 9.76 3.80
C GLY A 117 13.35 8.26 3.84
N GLU A 118 13.13 7.61 4.99
CA GLU A 118 13.38 6.18 5.22
C GLU A 118 12.44 5.65 6.33
N SER A 119 12.16 4.34 6.30
CA SER A 119 11.50 3.61 7.38
C SER A 119 10.09 4.12 7.76
N GLY A 120 9.31 4.58 6.80
CA GLY A 120 7.95 5.05 7.03
C GLY A 120 7.84 6.49 7.54
N ILE A 121 8.93 7.26 7.56
CA ILE A 121 8.96 8.65 8.02
C ILE A 121 9.25 9.56 6.83
N TYR A 122 8.21 9.79 6.02
CA TYR A 122 8.30 10.51 4.75
C TYR A 122 7.62 11.88 4.82
N SER A 123 8.09 12.82 3.99
CA SER A 123 7.50 14.16 3.83
C SER A 123 6.08 14.07 3.26
N GLY A 124 5.19 14.94 3.73
CA GLY A 124 3.81 15.05 3.27
C GLY A 124 2.82 14.07 3.93
N LEU A 125 3.28 13.17 4.82
CA LEU A 125 2.39 12.20 5.45
C LEU A 125 1.41 12.86 6.44
N PRO A 126 0.11 12.52 6.38
CA PRO A 126 -0.86 12.93 7.38
C PRO A 126 -0.56 12.26 8.72
N LEU A 127 -0.56 13.02 9.80
CA LEU A 127 -0.37 12.49 11.16
C LEU A 127 -1.71 12.30 11.89
N SER A 128 -2.58 13.32 11.87
CA SER A 128 -3.90 13.23 12.48
C SER A 128 -4.82 14.37 12.05
N ASP A 129 -6.14 14.10 12.06
CA ASP A 129 -7.18 15.10 11.87
C ASP A 129 -8.23 14.90 12.95
N PHE A 130 -8.65 15.96 13.59
CA PHE A 130 -9.69 15.87 14.64
C PHE A 130 -10.31 17.23 14.93
N LEU A 131 -11.53 17.22 15.46
CA LEU A 131 -12.16 18.42 16.00
C LEU A 131 -11.70 18.70 17.42
N PHE A 132 -11.43 19.94 17.69
CA PHE A 132 -11.11 20.43 19.03
C PHE A 132 -11.86 21.71 19.35
N TYR A 133 -11.93 22.02 20.66
CA TYR A 133 -12.41 23.29 21.15
C TYR A 133 -11.64 23.69 22.41
N PHE A 134 -11.62 25.00 22.68
CA PHE A 134 -11.09 25.55 23.92
C PHE A 134 -12.20 25.70 24.96
N ARG A 135 -11.95 25.19 26.17
CA ARG A 135 -12.87 25.30 27.30
C ARG A 135 -12.17 25.89 28.51
N ARG A 136 -12.68 27.04 29.04
CA ARG A 136 -12.16 27.61 30.24
C ARG A 136 -12.70 26.86 31.48
N VAL A 137 -11.80 26.44 32.34
CA VAL A 137 -12.11 25.80 33.64
C VAL A 137 -11.31 26.51 34.72
N ASN A 138 -11.99 27.31 35.52
CA ASN A 138 -11.37 28.19 36.55
C ASN A 138 -10.27 29.10 35.92
N ASN A 139 -9.02 28.89 36.34
CA ASN A 139 -7.86 29.66 35.84
C ASN A 139 -7.03 28.90 34.82
N ARG A 140 -7.64 27.89 34.14
CA ARG A 140 -7.00 27.09 33.08
C ARG A 140 -7.82 27.08 31.84
N LEU A 141 -7.14 26.92 30.73
CA LEU A 141 -7.74 26.68 29.42
C LEU A 141 -7.47 25.22 28.99
N HIS A 142 -8.53 24.45 28.81
CA HIS A 142 -8.43 23.10 28.33
C HIS A 142 -8.50 23.07 26.79
N PHE A 143 -7.57 22.36 26.16
CA PHE A 143 -7.65 21.93 24.77
C PHE A 143 -8.34 20.58 24.75
N VAL A 144 -9.53 20.51 24.16
CA VAL A 144 -10.43 19.38 24.25
C VAL A 144 -10.73 18.81 22.88
N VAL A 145 -10.45 17.52 22.66
CA VAL A 145 -10.80 16.80 21.42
C VAL A 145 -12.25 16.34 21.50
N ARG A 146 -13.04 16.69 20.51
CA ARG A 146 -14.48 16.41 20.41
C ARG A 146 -14.74 14.94 20.08
N ASN A 147 -15.63 14.31 20.82
CA ASN A 147 -16.17 13.01 20.44
C ASN A 147 -17.29 13.19 19.41
N VAL A 148 -17.01 12.86 18.15
CA VAL A 148 -17.94 13.02 17.02
C VAL A 148 -18.70 11.74 16.65
N LYS A 149 -18.37 10.63 17.33
CA LYS A 149 -18.86 9.27 16.95
C LYS A 149 -20.27 8.97 17.45
N PHE A 150 -20.78 9.70 18.44
CA PHE A 150 -22.07 9.45 19.07
C PHE A 150 -22.91 10.71 19.05
N ARG A 151 -24.09 10.67 18.47
CA ARG A 151 -24.97 11.84 18.24
C ARG A 151 -26.41 11.55 18.60
N THR A 152 -27.19 12.58 18.86
CA THR A 152 -28.63 12.54 19.03
C THR A 152 -29.23 13.94 18.93
N ASP A 153 -30.43 14.04 18.38
CA ASP A 153 -31.22 15.28 18.37
C ASP A 153 -32.11 15.42 19.64
N SER A 154 -32.23 14.35 20.41
CA SER A 154 -33.05 14.33 21.63
C SER A 154 -32.32 15.00 22.79
N ARG A 155 -32.89 16.08 23.35
CA ARG A 155 -32.33 16.76 24.55
C ARG A 155 -32.18 15.84 25.74
N ALA A 156 -33.06 14.84 25.92
CA ALA A 156 -32.98 13.89 27.00
C ALA A 156 -31.77 12.94 26.82
N GLU A 157 -31.59 12.45 25.60
CA GLU A 157 -30.49 11.56 25.25
C GLU A 157 -29.13 12.27 25.19
N GLN A 158 -29.08 13.56 24.79
CA GLN A 158 -27.86 14.37 24.89
C GLN A 158 -27.27 14.35 26.30
N ARG A 159 -28.13 14.42 27.33
CA ARG A 159 -27.67 14.34 28.74
C ARG A 159 -27.14 12.95 29.09
N SER A 160 -27.70 11.89 28.50
CA SER A 160 -27.25 10.52 28.69
C SER A 160 -25.92 10.29 27.97
N LEU A 161 -25.84 10.70 26.69
CA LEU A 161 -24.63 10.60 25.88
C LEU A 161 -23.44 11.33 26.50
N ALA A 162 -23.65 12.58 26.98
CA ALA A 162 -22.60 13.37 27.64
C ALA A 162 -22.05 12.71 28.93
N ARG A 163 -22.79 11.79 29.54
CA ARG A 163 -22.31 11.00 30.69
C ARG A 163 -21.62 9.70 30.30
N SER A 164 -21.96 9.17 29.14
CA SER A 164 -21.48 7.86 28.66
C SER A 164 -20.26 8.00 27.73
N PHE A 165 -20.20 9.05 26.93
CA PHE A 165 -19.21 9.25 25.86
C PHE A 165 -18.59 10.64 25.99
N SER A 166 -17.53 10.74 26.78
CA SER A 166 -16.88 12.03 27.04
C SER A 166 -16.00 12.49 25.89
N ASP A 167 -15.85 13.81 25.77
CA ASP A 167 -14.75 14.42 25.04
C ASP A 167 -13.42 14.19 25.78
N SER A 168 -12.29 14.30 25.08
CA SER A 168 -10.97 14.06 25.67
C SER A 168 -10.25 15.38 25.92
N VAL A 169 -9.93 15.68 27.18
CA VAL A 169 -9.05 16.81 27.53
C VAL A 169 -7.61 16.39 27.23
N LEU A 170 -7.05 16.86 26.12
CA LEU A 170 -5.69 16.50 25.73
C LEU A 170 -4.64 17.34 26.46
N TYR A 171 -4.87 18.64 26.61
CA TYR A 171 -3.99 19.54 27.36
C TYR A 171 -4.78 20.46 28.29
N SER A 172 -4.12 20.87 29.38
CA SER A 172 -4.61 21.87 30.32
C SER A 172 -3.57 22.97 30.45
N LEU A 173 -3.82 24.12 29.86
CA LEU A 173 -2.89 25.23 29.65
C LEU A 173 -3.09 26.30 30.74
N ASP A 174 -2.02 26.92 31.15
CA ASP A 174 -2.09 28.05 32.09
C ASP A 174 -2.54 29.32 31.36
N ILE A 175 -3.51 30.01 31.92
CA ILE A 175 -3.93 31.33 31.42
C ILE A 175 -2.90 32.35 31.94
N ILE A 176 -2.14 32.97 31.04
CA ILE A 176 -1.13 33.96 31.39
C ILE A 176 -1.78 35.25 31.86
N THR A 177 -2.77 35.74 31.11
CA THR A 177 -3.53 36.94 31.42
C THR A 177 -4.88 36.93 30.73
N ILE A 178 -5.79 37.70 31.25
CA ILE A 178 -7.10 37.99 30.65
C ILE A 178 -7.18 39.49 30.48
N ASN A 179 -7.41 39.96 29.26
CA ASN A 179 -7.55 41.34 28.99
C ASN A 179 -8.79 41.91 29.70
N PRO A 180 -8.65 42.93 30.60
CA PRO A 180 -9.77 43.43 31.40
C PRO A 180 -10.89 44.09 30.58
N THR A 181 -10.57 44.56 29.35
CA THR A 181 -11.53 45.34 28.54
C THR A 181 -12.39 44.42 27.66
N ASN A 182 -11.77 43.45 26.96
CA ASN A 182 -12.45 42.59 25.99
C ASN A 182 -12.52 41.12 26.45
N GLN A 183 -11.96 40.77 27.60
CA GLN A 183 -11.95 39.44 28.20
C GLN A 183 -11.22 38.36 27.36
N ASN A 184 -10.39 38.78 26.39
CA ASN A 184 -9.56 37.88 25.62
C ASN A 184 -8.55 37.15 26.53
N ILE A 185 -8.35 35.89 26.28
CA ILE A 185 -7.47 35.00 27.06
C ILE A 185 -6.17 34.85 26.30
N LEU A 186 -5.03 35.04 26.98
CA LEU A 186 -3.69 34.80 26.44
C LEU A 186 -3.10 33.52 27.04
N ILE A 187 -2.62 32.63 26.19
CA ILE A 187 -1.93 31.40 26.57
C ILE A 187 -0.54 31.32 25.91
N ASN A 188 0.33 30.49 26.46
CA ASN A 188 1.61 30.16 25.86
C ASN A 188 1.45 28.98 24.89
N LEU A 189 1.62 29.22 23.59
CA LEU A 189 1.47 28.18 22.55
C LEU A 189 2.56 27.10 22.64
N ASN A 190 3.73 27.39 23.20
CA ASN A 190 4.78 26.41 23.45
C ASN A 190 4.32 25.27 24.40
N GLU A 191 3.39 25.57 25.36
CA GLU A 191 2.83 24.55 26.25
C GLU A 191 1.87 23.59 25.50
N LEU A 192 1.38 23.95 24.36
CA LEU A 192 0.54 23.13 23.49
C LEU A 192 1.36 22.39 22.42
N LEU A 193 2.07 23.12 21.58
CA LEU A 193 2.67 22.59 20.36
C LEU A 193 4.16 22.21 20.51
N MET A 194 4.91 22.68 21.51
CA MET A 194 6.28 22.25 21.76
C MET A 194 6.36 21.02 22.70
N GLN A 195 5.27 20.31 22.85
CA GLN A 195 5.16 18.98 23.43
C GLN A 195 5.06 17.96 22.29
N ASP A 196 5.13 16.67 22.57
CA ASP A 196 4.91 15.64 21.53
C ASP A 196 3.40 15.53 21.17
N PHE A 197 2.83 16.63 20.71
CA PHE A 197 1.41 16.75 20.38
C PHE A 197 0.97 15.73 19.32
N PRO A 198 1.72 15.49 18.21
CA PRO A 198 1.34 14.51 17.20
C PRO A 198 1.62 13.06 17.61
N GLY A 199 2.29 12.81 18.75
CA GLY A 199 2.70 11.48 19.16
C GLY A 199 3.87 10.89 18.35
N LEU A 200 4.79 11.74 17.88
CA LEU A 200 5.93 11.34 17.06
C LEU A 200 6.87 10.38 17.79
N SER A 201 7.03 10.48 19.12
CA SER A 201 7.81 9.49 19.88
C SER A 201 7.30 8.07 19.70
N THR A 202 5.98 7.91 19.63
CA THR A 202 5.33 6.60 19.39
C THR A 202 5.58 6.15 17.95
N LEU A 203 5.42 7.05 16.98
CA LEU A 203 5.71 6.77 15.58
C LEU A 203 7.16 6.30 15.40
N LEU A 204 8.13 7.08 15.91
CA LEU A 204 9.56 6.76 15.82
C LEU A 204 9.89 5.41 16.47
N LYS A 205 9.28 5.12 17.62
CA LYS A 205 9.48 3.83 18.31
C LYS A 205 9.03 2.65 17.45
N TYR A 206 7.86 2.73 16.81
CA TYR A 206 7.35 1.64 15.97
C TYR A 206 8.10 1.54 14.65
N SER A 207 8.38 2.65 13.99
CA SER A 207 9.04 2.67 12.69
C SER A 207 10.52 2.30 12.77
N LEU A 208 11.24 2.81 13.78
CA LEU A 208 12.68 2.67 13.91
C LEU A 208 13.13 1.61 14.90
N GLN A 209 12.19 1.00 15.65
CA GLN A 209 12.47 0.03 16.72
C GLN A 209 13.49 0.57 17.75
N ALA A 210 13.46 1.89 18.00
CA ALA A 210 14.37 2.61 18.90
C ALA A 210 13.61 3.68 19.69
N ASP A 211 14.05 3.92 20.92
CA ASP A 211 13.43 4.94 21.78
C ASP A 211 14.04 6.32 21.48
N TYR A 212 13.20 7.22 20.98
CA TYR A 212 13.49 8.63 20.78
C TYR A 212 12.68 9.49 21.74
N ARG A 213 13.31 10.48 22.31
CA ARG A 213 12.68 11.43 23.22
C ARG A 213 12.75 12.84 22.64
N LEU A 214 11.66 13.57 22.76
CA LEU A 214 11.61 14.98 22.41
C LEU A 214 12.63 15.78 23.25
N ASP A 215 13.49 16.53 22.57
CA ASP A 215 14.43 17.47 23.21
C ASP A 215 13.92 18.90 22.98
N ALA A 216 13.29 19.46 24.00
CA ALA A 216 12.71 20.82 23.94
C ALA A 216 13.75 21.90 23.58
N ARG A 217 15.07 21.68 23.83
CA ARG A 217 16.11 22.64 23.49
C ARG A 217 16.48 22.64 22.00
N LYS A 218 16.05 21.58 21.27
CA LYS A 218 16.25 21.43 19.83
C LYS A 218 14.96 21.69 19.06
N SER A 219 13.86 21.97 19.79
CA SER A 219 12.53 22.16 19.21
C SER A 219 12.17 23.64 19.21
N TYR A 220 11.59 24.12 18.12
CA TYR A 220 11.22 25.52 17.93
C TYR A 220 10.13 25.67 16.88
N PHE A 221 9.50 26.83 16.84
CA PHE A 221 8.52 27.16 15.81
C PHE A 221 9.22 27.63 14.53
N GLY A 222 8.68 27.21 13.40
CA GLY A 222 9.03 27.68 12.06
C GLY A 222 8.14 28.84 11.62
N ASP A 223 7.66 28.75 10.38
CA ASP A 223 6.79 29.76 9.79
C ASP A 223 5.38 29.70 10.40
N MET A 224 4.72 30.86 10.50
CA MET A 224 3.37 30.99 11.03
C MET A 224 2.60 32.02 10.26
N ASN A 225 1.35 31.70 9.91
CA ASN A 225 0.41 32.60 9.26
C ASN A 225 -0.94 32.52 9.96
N SER A 226 -1.63 33.64 10.08
CA SER A 226 -2.99 33.70 10.62
C SER A 226 -3.93 34.37 9.61
N PHE A 227 -4.93 33.61 9.17
CA PHE A 227 -5.94 34.03 8.22
C PHE A 227 -7.30 34.19 8.92
N PRO A 228 -8.30 34.82 8.31
CA PRO A 228 -9.60 35.02 8.95
C PRO A 228 -10.32 33.71 9.38
N GLU A 229 -10.08 32.59 8.66
CA GLU A 229 -10.76 31.30 8.88
C GLU A 229 -9.84 30.20 9.38
N ASN A 230 -8.52 30.38 9.36
CA ASN A 230 -7.54 29.39 9.80
C ASN A 230 -6.23 30.00 10.31
N VAL A 231 -5.40 29.14 10.91
CA VAL A 231 -4.04 29.46 11.35
C VAL A 231 -3.13 28.33 10.91
N GLU A 232 -2.03 28.67 10.25
CA GLU A 232 -1.01 27.77 9.77
C GLU A 232 0.25 27.91 10.62
N ILE A 233 0.77 26.82 11.18
CA ILE A 233 1.89 26.83 12.12
C ILE A 233 2.86 25.68 11.81
N ASP A 234 4.12 26.00 11.58
CA ASP A 234 5.20 25.03 11.51
C ASP A 234 5.85 24.84 12.88
N SER A 235 6.07 23.59 13.24
CA SER A 235 6.83 23.22 14.43
C SER A 235 7.95 22.26 14.06
N ILE A 236 9.17 22.60 14.43
CA ILE A 236 10.34 21.74 14.27
C ILE A 236 10.59 21.02 15.59
N TYR A 237 10.52 19.68 15.55
CA TYR A 237 10.75 18.82 16.69
C TYR A 237 12.12 18.18 16.63
N GLY A 238 12.96 18.44 17.64
CA GLY A 238 14.22 17.77 17.82
C GLY A 238 14.07 16.53 18.70
N PHE A 239 14.45 15.37 18.19
CA PHE A 239 14.45 14.12 18.96
C PHE A 239 15.87 13.67 19.24
N SER A 240 16.07 13.04 20.39
CA SER A 240 17.35 12.48 20.82
C SER A 240 17.18 11.03 21.26
N SER A 241 18.12 10.17 20.84
CA SER A 241 18.26 8.77 21.29
C SER A 241 19.68 8.54 21.80
N LEU A 242 19.86 7.63 22.74
CA LEU A 242 21.19 7.25 23.24
C LEU A 242 21.93 6.35 22.23
N GLU A 243 21.23 5.42 21.62
CA GLU A 243 21.80 4.41 20.74
C GLU A 243 21.58 4.74 19.25
N GLY A 244 20.56 5.54 18.94
CA GLY A 244 20.13 5.79 17.56
C GLY A 244 19.43 4.58 16.96
N SER A 245 19.34 4.54 15.63
CA SER A 245 18.75 3.48 14.82
C SER A 245 19.58 3.27 13.55
N ASN A 246 19.27 2.23 12.78
CA ASN A 246 19.96 1.92 11.52
C ASN A 246 19.47 2.77 10.34
N LEU A 247 19.43 4.09 10.51
CA LEU A 247 19.10 5.01 9.42
C LEU A 247 20.36 5.37 8.64
N VAL A 248 20.28 5.32 7.31
CA VAL A 248 21.37 5.71 6.41
C VAL A 248 21.13 7.08 5.77
N THR A 249 19.91 7.59 5.84
CA THR A 249 19.50 8.88 5.26
C THR A 249 19.88 10.09 6.12
N VAL A 250 20.25 9.88 7.37
CA VAL A 250 20.68 10.92 8.31
C VAL A 250 22.13 10.76 8.70
N PRO A 251 22.89 11.86 8.88
CA PRO A 251 24.31 11.77 9.24
C PRO A 251 24.57 11.12 10.59
N ASP A 252 23.68 11.31 11.57
CA ASP A 252 23.75 10.72 12.91
C ASP A 252 22.33 10.42 13.41
N SER A 253 21.98 9.15 13.41
CA SER A 253 20.64 8.70 13.81
C SER A 253 20.31 8.89 15.29
N ARG A 254 21.28 9.32 16.14
CA ARG A 254 20.99 9.68 17.53
C ARG A 254 20.24 11.00 17.67
N ALA A 255 20.15 11.80 16.62
CA ALA A 255 19.45 13.07 16.58
C ALA A 255 18.62 13.18 15.30
N LEU A 256 17.30 13.39 15.46
CA LEU A 256 16.39 13.58 14.34
C LEU A 256 15.68 14.93 14.50
N ASN A 257 15.49 15.63 13.38
CA ASN A 257 14.68 16.83 13.30
C ASN A 257 13.51 16.55 12.35
N LEU A 258 12.29 16.75 12.84
CA LEU A 258 11.06 16.54 12.08
C LEU A 258 10.27 17.86 12.06
N LYS A 259 9.85 18.30 10.89
CA LYS A 259 8.97 19.47 10.73
C LYS A 259 7.53 18.97 10.63
N VAL A 260 6.65 19.52 11.46
CA VAL A 260 5.22 19.27 11.45
C VAL A 260 4.48 20.56 11.14
N HIS A 261 3.56 20.47 10.22
CA HIS A 261 2.64 21.54 9.88
C HIS A 261 1.30 21.33 10.56
N TYR A 262 0.77 22.39 11.15
CA TYR A 262 -0.53 22.44 11.80
C TYR A 262 -1.41 23.46 11.09
N SER A 263 -2.58 23.04 10.65
CA SER A 263 -3.66 23.93 10.28
C SER A 263 -4.80 23.83 11.29
N PHE A 264 -5.17 24.95 11.90
CA PHE A 264 -6.35 25.06 12.76
C PHE A 264 -7.41 25.89 12.05
N SER A 265 -8.47 25.24 11.61
CA SER A 265 -9.47 25.85 10.76
C SER A 265 -10.83 25.96 11.44
N GLN A 266 -11.54 27.05 11.20
CA GLN A 266 -12.93 27.18 11.59
C GLN A 266 -13.80 26.31 10.67
N LEU A 267 -14.67 25.51 11.25
CA LEU A 267 -15.70 24.82 10.47
C LEU A 267 -16.75 25.83 9.99
N ARG A 268 -17.01 25.86 8.70
CA ARG A 268 -18.06 26.69 8.11
C ARG A 268 -19.42 26.09 8.45
N GLU A 269 -20.18 26.80 9.25
CA GLU A 269 -21.59 26.46 9.51
C GLU A 269 -22.46 26.97 8.35
N ASN A 270 -23.42 26.14 7.92
CA ASN A 270 -24.44 26.53 6.92
C ASN A 270 -23.87 27.01 5.56
N ASN A 271 -22.83 26.34 5.07
CA ASN A 271 -22.24 26.64 3.75
C ASN A 271 -23.06 26.09 2.56
N GLY A 272 -24.24 25.48 2.82
CA GLY A 272 -25.09 24.85 1.80
C GLY A 272 -24.75 23.39 1.49
N TYR A 273 -23.72 22.80 2.10
CA TYR A 273 -23.39 21.40 1.92
C TYR A 273 -24.49 20.49 2.53
N ILE A 274 -24.93 19.52 1.76
CA ILE A 274 -25.91 18.52 2.20
C ILE A 274 -25.19 17.17 2.25
N PRO A 275 -25.06 16.52 3.43
CA PRO A 275 -24.51 15.18 3.54
C PRO A 275 -25.28 14.18 2.69
N ARG A 276 -24.58 13.24 2.07
CA ARG A 276 -25.18 12.19 1.24
C ARG A 276 -24.97 10.82 1.86
N LEU A 277 -26.02 10.01 1.92
CA LEU A 277 -25.97 8.66 2.46
C LEU A 277 -25.06 7.76 1.62
N ALA A 278 -24.31 6.90 2.28
CA ALA A 278 -23.55 5.85 1.63
C ALA A 278 -24.45 4.66 1.27
N ASP A 279 -24.10 3.98 0.18
CA ASP A 279 -24.64 2.69 -0.23
C ASP A 279 -23.48 1.72 -0.38
N ASP A 280 -23.60 0.49 0.12
CA ASP A 280 -22.52 -0.49 0.11
C ASP A 280 -22.19 -1.05 -1.29
N ARG A 281 -23.09 -0.80 -2.27
CA ARG A 281 -22.87 -1.12 -3.69
C ARG A 281 -21.93 -0.12 -4.38
N VAL A 282 -21.67 1.06 -3.77
CA VAL A 282 -20.87 2.15 -4.35
C VAL A 282 -19.69 2.49 -3.42
N GLY A 283 -18.48 2.33 -3.90
CA GLY A 283 -17.25 2.39 -3.12
C GLY A 283 -16.80 3.80 -2.73
N TYR A 284 -17.39 4.38 -1.71
CA TYR A 284 -16.94 5.63 -1.11
C TYR A 284 -16.29 5.44 0.26
N PHE A 285 -15.30 6.28 0.58
CA PHE A 285 -14.92 6.50 1.97
C PHE A 285 -16.08 7.16 2.71
N ILE A 286 -16.23 6.83 3.98
CA ILE A 286 -17.40 7.24 4.76
C ILE A 286 -17.02 7.95 6.07
N THR A 287 -17.87 8.91 6.43
CA THR A 287 -17.97 9.47 7.77
C THR A 287 -19.13 8.78 8.48
N ALA A 288 -18.85 7.99 9.49
CA ALA A 288 -19.83 7.19 10.19
C ALA A 288 -19.97 7.59 11.67
N PHE A 289 -21.22 7.60 12.16
CA PHE A 289 -21.54 7.85 13.56
C PHE A 289 -22.74 7.03 13.98
N GLN A 290 -22.86 6.78 15.29
CA GLN A 290 -24.02 6.15 15.87
C GLN A 290 -25.04 7.22 16.25
N ASP A 291 -26.26 7.11 15.69
CA ASP A 291 -27.34 8.04 15.96
C ASP A 291 -28.36 7.45 16.93
N PHE A 292 -28.43 7.99 18.15
CA PHE A 292 -29.34 7.57 19.20
C PHE A 292 -30.76 8.14 19.05
N SER A 293 -30.96 9.10 18.16
CA SER A 293 -32.29 9.55 17.76
C SER A 293 -32.94 8.67 16.70
N ASN A 294 -32.14 7.83 16.02
CA ASN A 294 -32.63 6.93 14.97
C ASN A 294 -33.52 5.84 15.56
N LYS A 295 -34.78 5.79 15.11
CA LYS A 295 -35.76 4.79 15.55
C LYS A 295 -35.74 3.49 14.73
N ASN A 296 -34.82 3.37 13.75
CA ASN A 296 -34.68 2.15 12.98
C ASN A 296 -34.05 1.05 13.87
N PRO A 297 -34.80 -0.04 14.18
CA PRO A 297 -34.29 -1.10 15.04
C PRO A 297 -33.20 -1.96 14.37
N HIS A 298 -33.04 -1.85 13.08
CA HIS A 298 -32.13 -2.67 12.28
C HIS A 298 -30.78 -1.98 12.02
N GLU A 299 -30.70 -0.63 12.12
CA GLU A 299 -29.50 0.13 11.81
C GLU A 299 -29.37 1.33 12.75
N SER A 300 -28.34 1.32 13.59
CA SER A 300 -28.01 2.41 14.50
C SER A 300 -26.94 3.36 13.99
N TYR A 301 -26.25 2.98 12.91
CA TYR A 301 -25.22 3.79 12.31
C TYR A 301 -25.76 4.59 11.12
N VAL A 302 -25.36 5.85 11.06
CA VAL A 302 -25.51 6.69 9.88
C VAL A 302 -24.14 6.79 9.21
N ARG A 303 -24.13 6.62 7.89
CA ARG A 303 -22.91 6.65 7.06
C ARG A 303 -23.12 7.67 5.95
N TYR A 304 -22.30 8.72 5.97
CA TYR A 304 -22.24 9.69 4.87
C TYR A 304 -21.04 9.39 4.00
N ILE A 305 -21.17 9.49 2.66
CA ILE A 305 -20.02 9.47 1.77
C ILE A 305 -19.17 10.72 1.97
N ASN A 306 -17.86 10.58 1.85
CA ASN A 306 -16.97 11.72 1.82
C ASN A 306 -16.93 12.28 0.40
N ARG A 307 -17.22 13.59 0.23
CA ARG A 307 -17.23 14.25 -1.08
C ARG A 307 -17.03 15.75 -0.98
N TRP A 308 -16.61 16.35 -2.08
CA TRP A 308 -16.51 17.80 -2.20
C TRP A 308 -17.88 18.48 -2.26
N HIS A 309 -17.94 19.73 -1.83
CA HIS A 309 -19.09 20.59 -2.01
C HIS A 309 -19.07 21.21 -3.43
N LEU A 310 -19.87 20.68 -4.34
CA LEU A 310 -20.03 21.21 -5.68
C LEU A 310 -21.48 21.65 -5.91
N GLU A 311 -21.64 22.89 -6.40
CA GLU A 311 -22.90 23.45 -6.82
C GLU A 311 -22.78 23.95 -8.26
N PRO A 312 -23.74 23.66 -9.15
CA PRO A 312 -23.73 24.17 -10.51
C PRO A 312 -23.90 25.70 -10.52
N ALA A 313 -23.18 26.40 -11.39
CA ALA A 313 -23.34 27.84 -11.59
C ALA A 313 -24.73 28.18 -12.15
N ASP A 314 -25.25 27.37 -13.09
CA ASP A 314 -26.64 27.41 -13.53
C ASP A 314 -27.38 26.11 -13.09
N PRO A 315 -28.22 26.19 -12.05
CA PRO A 315 -28.97 25.03 -11.55
C PRO A 315 -29.96 24.42 -12.54
N ASN A 316 -30.33 25.15 -13.61
CA ASN A 316 -31.32 24.72 -14.59
C ASN A 316 -30.69 24.12 -15.87
N ALA A 317 -29.41 24.30 -16.06
CA ALA A 317 -28.70 23.72 -17.19
C ALA A 317 -28.41 22.22 -16.93
N PRO A 318 -28.58 21.35 -17.93
CA PRO A 318 -28.29 19.91 -17.80
C PRO A 318 -26.77 19.66 -17.60
N LEU A 319 -25.94 20.58 -18.06
CA LEU A 319 -24.48 20.59 -17.89
C LEU A 319 -24.05 22.02 -17.59
N SER A 320 -23.38 22.25 -16.48
CA SER A 320 -22.96 23.57 -16.01
C SER A 320 -21.59 23.47 -15.33
N PRO A 321 -20.70 24.48 -15.48
CA PRO A 321 -19.53 24.55 -14.62
C PRO A 321 -19.99 24.69 -13.15
N PRO A 322 -19.17 24.24 -12.19
CA PRO A 322 -19.43 24.50 -10.78
C PRO A 322 -19.24 25.98 -10.46
N LYS A 323 -19.90 26.50 -9.40
CA LYS A 323 -19.67 27.86 -8.86
C LYS A 323 -18.21 28.02 -8.40
N LYS A 324 -17.64 26.94 -7.85
CA LYS A 324 -16.24 26.84 -7.40
C LYS A 324 -15.72 25.48 -7.81
N PRO A 325 -14.73 25.39 -8.71
CA PRO A 325 -14.11 24.13 -9.11
C PRO A 325 -13.25 23.56 -7.98
N ILE A 326 -12.95 22.25 -8.06
CA ILE A 326 -11.90 21.63 -7.27
C ILE A 326 -10.58 21.94 -7.95
N VAL A 327 -9.69 22.67 -7.27
CA VAL A 327 -8.41 23.11 -7.85
C VAL A 327 -7.29 22.31 -7.24
N TYR A 328 -6.48 21.65 -8.09
CA TYR A 328 -5.22 21.00 -7.67
C TYR A 328 -4.03 21.83 -8.13
N TRP A 329 -3.03 21.94 -7.28
CA TRP A 329 -1.79 22.66 -7.53
C TRP A 329 -0.64 21.68 -7.68
N ILE A 330 0.03 21.69 -8.83
CA ILE A 330 1.27 20.93 -9.02
C ILE A 330 2.38 21.67 -8.31
N GLU A 331 3.01 21.04 -7.32
CA GLU A 331 4.11 21.61 -6.56
C GLU A 331 5.29 21.97 -7.48
N ASN A 332 5.99 23.06 -7.18
CA ASN A 332 7.16 23.51 -7.94
C ASN A 332 8.36 22.54 -7.85
N ALA A 333 8.39 21.64 -6.85
CA ALA A 333 9.37 20.56 -6.73
C ALA A 333 9.19 19.43 -7.77
N VAL A 334 8.02 19.36 -8.44
CA VAL A 334 7.79 18.38 -9.52
C VAL A 334 8.66 18.72 -10.73
N PRO A 335 9.50 17.78 -11.25
CA PRO A 335 10.26 18.02 -12.46
C PRO A 335 9.40 18.39 -13.66
N LEU A 336 9.88 19.32 -14.49
CA LEU A 336 9.10 19.86 -15.61
C LEU A 336 8.58 18.78 -16.56
N GLU A 337 9.38 17.75 -16.78
CA GLU A 337 9.08 16.63 -17.70
C GLU A 337 7.89 15.77 -17.28
N TYR A 338 7.44 15.82 -16.00
CA TYR A 338 6.33 15.02 -15.48
C TYR A 338 5.04 15.82 -15.29
N ARG A 339 5.10 17.16 -15.34
CA ARG A 339 3.95 18.02 -15.04
C ARG A 339 2.77 17.81 -15.97
N ASP A 340 3.00 17.51 -17.24
CA ASP A 340 1.94 17.26 -18.21
C ASP A 340 1.20 15.94 -17.91
N ALA A 341 1.92 14.85 -17.61
CA ALA A 341 1.32 13.57 -17.21
C ALA A 341 0.48 13.71 -15.93
N ILE A 342 0.98 14.46 -14.94
CA ILE A 342 0.25 14.77 -13.71
C ILE A 342 -1.02 15.56 -14.02
N ARG A 343 -0.93 16.62 -14.82
CA ARG A 343 -2.06 17.43 -15.25
C ARG A 343 -3.15 16.61 -15.95
N GLU A 344 -2.75 15.74 -16.87
CA GLU A 344 -3.66 14.86 -17.60
C GLU A 344 -4.35 13.86 -16.65
N GLY A 345 -3.61 13.25 -15.71
CA GLY A 345 -4.17 12.33 -14.72
C GLY A 345 -5.24 12.97 -13.85
N VAL A 346 -5.03 14.22 -13.42
CA VAL A 346 -6.04 14.99 -12.67
C VAL A 346 -7.26 15.31 -13.53
N LEU A 347 -7.05 15.82 -14.74
CA LEU A 347 -8.13 16.28 -15.62
C LEU A 347 -8.96 15.13 -16.21
N MET A 348 -8.45 13.90 -16.17
CA MET A 348 -9.15 12.69 -16.63
C MET A 348 -10.54 12.55 -15.98
N TRP A 349 -10.70 12.96 -14.73
CA TRP A 349 -11.95 12.87 -13.97
C TRP A 349 -13.05 13.82 -14.44
N ASN A 350 -12.73 14.87 -15.20
CA ASN A 350 -13.76 15.77 -15.74
C ASN A 350 -14.79 15.02 -16.61
N LYS A 351 -14.38 13.96 -17.31
CA LYS A 351 -15.27 13.06 -18.05
C LYS A 351 -16.34 12.43 -17.13
N ALA A 352 -15.95 11.95 -15.95
CA ALA A 352 -16.88 11.40 -14.97
C ALA A 352 -17.83 12.47 -14.42
N PHE A 353 -17.33 13.68 -14.18
CA PHE A 353 -18.17 14.79 -13.69
C PHE A 353 -19.22 15.25 -14.71
N GLU A 354 -19.00 15.08 -16.01
CA GLU A 354 -20.03 15.37 -17.02
C GLU A 354 -21.28 14.49 -16.83
N LYS A 355 -21.13 13.24 -16.40
CA LYS A 355 -22.27 12.36 -16.04
C LYS A 355 -23.05 12.88 -14.82
N ALA A 356 -22.35 13.54 -13.91
CA ALA A 356 -22.98 14.19 -12.75
C ALA A 356 -23.58 15.58 -13.08
N GLY A 357 -23.41 16.08 -14.31
CA GLY A 357 -23.93 17.37 -14.78
C GLY A 357 -22.96 18.54 -14.59
N PHE A 358 -21.67 18.28 -14.37
CA PHE A 358 -20.67 19.33 -14.20
C PHE A 358 -19.68 19.34 -15.38
N GLN A 359 -19.46 20.51 -15.96
CA GLN A 359 -18.42 20.78 -16.95
C GLN A 359 -17.22 21.43 -16.22
N ASN A 360 -16.01 20.92 -16.48
CA ASN A 360 -14.79 21.47 -15.87
C ASN A 360 -14.90 21.54 -14.33
N ALA A 361 -15.30 20.43 -13.71
CA ALA A 361 -15.43 20.36 -12.26
C ALA A 361 -14.07 20.47 -11.54
N ILE A 362 -13.01 20.07 -12.23
CA ILE A 362 -11.64 20.02 -11.73
C ILE A 362 -10.75 20.90 -12.61
N GLU A 363 -9.91 21.72 -11.95
CA GLU A 363 -8.88 22.54 -12.56
C GLU A 363 -7.50 22.18 -12.01
N VAL A 364 -6.46 22.42 -12.81
CA VAL A 364 -5.06 22.22 -12.42
C VAL A 364 -4.27 23.50 -12.62
N GLN A 365 -3.64 23.93 -11.54
CA GLN A 365 -2.75 25.08 -11.50
C GLN A 365 -1.31 24.63 -11.25
N GLN A 366 -0.37 25.53 -11.56
CA GLN A 366 1.05 25.32 -11.27
C GLN A 366 1.48 26.23 -10.12
N MET A 367 2.06 25.66 -9.07
CA MET A 367 2.66 26.43 -7.99
C MET A 367 3.83 27.26 -8.53
N PRO A 368 3.82 28.60 -8.34
CA PRO A 368 4.95 29.43 -8.75
C PRO A 368 6.24 29.07 -8.01
N ASP A 369 7.41 29.30 -8.64
CA ASP A 369 8.69 29.04 -7.97
C ASP A 369 8.94 30.02 -6.80
N ASP A 370 8.31 31.20 -6.83
CA ASP A 370 8.34 32.24 -5.80
C ASP A 370 7.05 32.31 -4.97
N ALA A 371 6.30 31.20 -4.87
CA ALA A 371 5.09 31.13 -4.06
C ALA A 371 5.39 31.52 -2.60
N ASP A 372 4.53 32.32 -2.01
CA ASP A 372 4.60 32.79 -0.62
C ASP A 372 3.77 31.91 0.36
N TRP A 373 3.32 30.76 -0.12
CA TRP A 373 2.57 29.75 0.63
C TRP A 373 3.26 28.38 0.56
N GLN A 374 2.93 27.50 1.50
CA GLN A 374 3.53 26.15 1.62
C GLN A 374 2.57 25.08 1.08
N PRO A 375 3.10 23.95 0.54
CA PRO A 375 2.26 22.87 0.01
C PRO A 375 1.30 22.22 1.04
N ALA A 376 1.57 22.36 2.33
CA ALA A 376 0.71 21.82 3.40
C ALA A 376 -0.39 22.82 3.86
N ASP A 377 -0.47 24.01 3.26
CA ASP A 377 -1.49 25.01 3.56
C ASP A 377 -2.85 24.57 3.03
N VAL A 378 -3.84 24.39 3.90
CA VAL A 378 -5.19 23.89 3.58
C VAL A 378 -5.99 24.74 2.57
N HIS A 379 -5.48 25.88 2.14
CA HIS A 379 -6.10 26.63 1.05
C HIS A 379 -5.83 26.03 -0.33
N TYR A 380 -4.85 25.13 -0.45
CA TYR A 380 -4.35 24.61 -1.70
C TYR A 380 -4.28 23.07 -1.67
N ASN A 381 -5.09 22.39 -2.49
CA ASN A 381 -4.92 20.95 -2.67
C ASN A 381 -3.68 20.73 -3.52
N THR A 382 -2.62 20.17 -2.95
CA THR A 382 -1.33 20.08 -3.61
C THR A 382 -0.98 18.66 -4.07
N ILE A 383 -0.30 18.57 -5.21
CA ILE A 383 0.34 17.35 -5.68
C ILE A 383 1.83 17.50 -5.43
N ARG A 384 2.30 16.84 -4.39
CA ARG A 384 3.62 17.01 -3.79
C ARG A 384 4.59 15.94 -4.27
N TRP A 385 5.86 16.35 -4.42
CA TRP A 385 6.93 15.48 -4.90
C TRP A 385 7.99 15.30 -3.84
N PHE A 386 8.16 14.06 -3.35
CA PHE A 386 9.16 13.78 -2.34
C PHE A 386 10.16 12.70 -2.80
N ASN A 387 11.26 12.54 -2.06
CA ASN A 387 12.27 11.51 -2.29
C ASN A 387 12.38 10.60 -1.08
N SER A 388 12.49 9.30 -1.33
CA SER A 388 12.77 8.31 -0.30
C SER A 388 13.86 7.35 -0.72
N LEU A 389 14.41 6.65 0.27
CA LEU A 389 15.33 5.54 0.05
C LEU A 389 14.58 4.22 -0.22
N ASP A 390 13.55 3.94 0.54
CA ASP A 390 12.90 2.62 0.65
C ASP A 390 11.40 2.61 0.32
N ALA A 391 10.77 3.78 0.11
CA ALA A 391 9.40 3.88 -0.36
C ALA A 391 9.28 3.59 -1.88
N GLY A 392 8.43 4.23 -2.58
CA GLY A 392 8.11 4.02 -3.99
C GLY A 392 6.61 3.94 -4.15
N PHE A 393 5.89 4.88 -3.53
CA PHE A 393 4.43 4.92 -3.52
C PHE A 393 3.92 6.33 -3.85
N ALA A 394 2.64 6.39 -4.25
CA ALA A 394 1.83 7.60 -4.22
C ALA A 394 0.68 7.42 -3.23
N ARG A 395 0.13 8.52 -2.72
CA ARG A 395 -1.02 8.50 -1.82
C ARG A 395 -1.80 9.81 -1.91
N GLY A 396 -3.14 9.71 -1.99
CA GLY A 396 -4.07 10.84 -2.01
C GLY A 396 -4.92 10.92 -0.74
N PRO A 397 -4.39 11.35 0.41
CA PRO A 397 -5.19 11.59 1.60
C PRO A 397 -6.14 12.78 1.42
N MET A 398 -7.34 12.67 1.99
CA MET A 398 -8.31 13.75 2.08
C MET A 398 -8.60 14.10 3.53
N ARG A 399 -8.96 15.36 3.77
CA ARG A 399 -9.40 15.88 5.05
C ARG A 399 -10.90 16.16 5.00
N VAL A 400 -11.62 15.68 5.99
CA VAL A 400 -13.08 15.77 5.99
C VAL A 400 -13.62 16.46 7.22
N ASN A 401 -14.72 17.16 7.05
CA ASN A 401 -15.54 17.59 8.17
C ASN A 401 -16.19 16.34 8.81
N PRO A 402 -15.82 15.95 10.05
CA PRO A 402 -16.31 14.70 10.64
C PRO A 402 -17.79 14.74 11.05
N PHE A 403 -18.47 15.86 10.91
CA PHE A 403 -19.92 15.94 11.09
C PHE A 403 -20.69 15.61 9.82
N THR A 404 -20.14 15.92 8.64
CA THR A 404 -20.90 15.93 7.39
C THR A 404 -20.32 15.04 6.30
N GLY A 405 -19.03 14.67 6.36
CA GLY A 405 -18.30 14.01 5.29
C GLY A 405 -17.90 14.98 4.15
N GLU A 406 -18.07 16.32 4.32
CA GLU A 406 -17.54 17.28 3.36
C GLU A 406 -16.02 17.23 3.32
N ILE A 407 -15.45 17.03 2.14
CA ILE A 407 -14.00 17.13 1.93
C ILE A 407 -13.63 18.62 1.92
N VAL A 408 -12.66 19.00 2.74
CA VAL A 408 -12.25 20.39 2.92
C VAL A 408 -10.85 20.66 2.39
N ASP A 409 -10.04 19.62 2.27
CA ASP A 409 -8.67 19.67 1.79
C ASP A 409 -8.22 18.29 1.30
N ALA A 410 -7.30 18.24 0.34
CA ALA A 410 -6.72 16.98 -0.16
C ALA A 410 -5.35 17.21 -0.78
N ASP A 411 -4.34 16.54 -0.23
CA ASP A 411 -2.99 16.52 -0.78
C ASP A 411 -2.67 15.17 -1.40
N ILE A 412 -1.95 15.16 -2.50
CA ILE A 412 -1.41 13.96 -3.12
C ILE A 412 0.11 13.99 -2.96
N ILE A 413 0.69 12.93 -2.41
CA ILE A 413 2.14 12.78 -2.29
C ILE A 413 2.63 11.70 -3.26
N VAL A 414 3.70 12.00 -4.00
CA VAL A 414 4.27 11.09 -5.01
C VAL A 414 5.77 10.94 -4.77
N ASP A 415 6.24 9.73 -4.61
CA ASP A 415 7.67 9.45 -4.45
C ASP A 415 8.37 9.43 -5.83
N ALA A 416 9.37 10.27 -5.98
CA ALA A 416 10.25 10.30 -7.15
C ALA A 416 10.87 8.94 -7.51
N LYS A 417 11.01 8.04 -6.53
CA LYS A 417 11.54 6.69 -6.73
C LYS A 417 10.68 5.86 -7.69
N MET A 418 9.34 6.08 -7.72
CA MET A 418 8.45 5.38 -8.64
C MET A 418 8.88 5.55 -10.10
N VAL A 419 9.18 6.78 -10.49
CA VAL A 419 9.61 7.09 -11.88
C VAL A 419 11.08 6.74 -12.10
N ARG A 420 11.95 6.99 -11.11
CA ARG A 420 13.36 6.63 -11.20
C ARG A 420 13.57 5.13 -11.43
N LEU A 421 12.82 4.26 -10.80
CA LEU A 421 12.92 2.81 -11.01
C LEU A 421 12.65 2.43 -12.47
N VAL A 422 11.61 2.98 -13.07
CA VAL A 422 11.27 2.75 -14.49
C VAL A 422 12.37 3.25 -15.42
N GLN A 423 12.88 4.45 -15.17
CA GLN A 423 13.97 5.04 -15.98
C GLN A 423 15.30 4.28 -15.82
N GLN A 424 15.62 3.85 -14.61
CA GLN A 424 16.83 3.08 -14.34
C GLN A 424 16.85 1.75 -15.08
N GLU A 425 15.72 1.03 -15.12
CA GLU A 425 15.61 -0.19 -15.94
C GLU A 425 15.85 0.11 -17.42
N TYR A 426 15.29 1.19 -17.93
CA TYR A 426 15.53 1.60 -19.31
C TYR A 426 16.99 1.98 -19.60
N HIS A 427 17.60 2.84 -18.77
CA HIS A 427 19.00 3.27 -18.95
C HIS A 427 19.98 2.10 -18.80
N ALA A 428 19.74 1.17 -17.88
CA ALA A 428 20.54 -0.04 -17.74
C ALA A 428 20.56 -0.91 -19.02
N LEU A 429 19.54 -0.75 -19.86
CA LEU A 429 19.40 -1.48 -21.12
C LEU A 429 20.02 -0.76 -22.31
N MET A 430 20.03 0.59 -22.30
CA MET A 430 20.50 1.41 -23.42
C MET A 430 21.97 1.81 -23.30
N GLU A 431 22.52 1.91 -22.08
CA GLU A 431 23.90 2.34 -21.87
C GLU A 431 24.80 1.17 -21.42
N ALA A 432 25.33 0.45 -22.39
CA ALA A 432 26.31 -0.63 -22.17
C ALA A 432 27.58 -0.22 -21.39
N ASN A 433 27.72 1.04 -21.00
CA ASN A 433 28.90 1.62 -20.37
C ASN A 433 28.67 2.34 -19.03
N SER A 434 27.45 2.38 -18.50
CA SER A 434 27.24 2.97 -17.17
C SER A 434 27.38 1.92 -16.08
N SER A 435 28.20 2.20 -15.10
CA SER A 435 28.28 1.44 -13.85
C SER A 435 26.97 1.63 -13.08
N PHE A 436 26.04 0.72 -13.28
CA PHE A 436 24.73 0.75 -12.65
C PHE A 436 24.84 0.22 -11.21
N ASP A 437 24.50 1.07 -10.26
CA ASP A 437 24.30 0.65 -8.88
C ASP A 437 23.01 -0.17 -8.78
N GLY A 438 23.15 -1.48 -8.61
CA GLY A 438 22.08 -2.46 -8.64
C GLY A 438 21.03 -2.36 -7.53
N HIS A 439 20.49 -1.17 -7.29
CA HIS A 439 19.53 -0.93 -6.21
C HIS A 439 18.05 -1.18 -6.56
N SER A 440 17.69 -1.31 -7.83
CA SER A 440 16.29 -1.30 -8.27
C SER A 440 15.48 -2.57 -8.00
N PHE A 441 16.12 -3.73 -7.86
CA PHE A 441 15.45 -5.00 -7.51
C PHE A 441 15.96 -5.61 -6.20
N GLN A 442 16.42 -4.79 -5.28
CA GLN A 442 16.78 -5.32 -3.98
C GLN A 442 15.53 -5.81 -3.24
N VAL A 443 15.47 -7.14 -3.12
CA VAL A 443 14.75 -7.84 -2.06
C VAL A 443 15.44 -7.51 -0.73
N GLY A 444 15.56 -6.23 -0.40
CA GLY A 444 15.78 -5.76 0.95
C GLY A 444 14.55 -6.12 1.77
N LYS A 445 14.67 -6.31 3.06
CA LYS A 445 13.56 -6.61 3.97
C LYS A 445 12.45 -5.56 3.84
N ASN A 446 11.70 -5.63 2.74
CA ASN A 446 10.51 -4.84 2.55
C ASN A 446 9.51 -5.32 3.62
N PRO A 447 9.01 -4.46 4.51
CA PRO A 447 7.99 -4.84 5.50
C PRO A 447 6.83 -5.60 4.85
N CYS A 448 6.57 -5.32 3.57
CA CYS A 448 5.52 -5.96 2.79
C CYS A 448 5.85 -7.41 2.39
N GLN A 449 7.12 -7.80 2.26
CA GLN A 449 7.50 -9.20 1.99
C GLN A 449 7.31 -10.11 3.20
N VAL A 450 7.35 -9.56 4.41
CA VAL A 450 7.00 -10.30 5.64
C VAL A 450 5.50 -10.65 5.63
N LEU A 451 4.65 -9.80 5.09
CA LEU A 451 3.20 -10.05 4.96
C LEU A 451 2.88 -11.13 3.90
N TRP A 452 3.66 -11.24 2.83
CA TRP A 452 3.46 -12.25 1.77
C TRP A 452 4.21 -13.57 2.03
N GLY A 453 5.29 -13.53 2.80
CA GLY A 453 6.13 -14.70 3.13
C GLY A 453 5.78 -15.38 4.45
N SER A 454 5.02 -14.74 5.32
CA SER A 454 4.61 -15.25 6.64
C SER A 454 3.08 -15.33 6.78
N GLN A 455 2.38 -15.93 5.82
CA GLN A 455 1.08 -16.55 6.11
C GLN A 455 1.28 -17.82 6.95
N GLU A 456 2.20 -17.81 7.90
CA GLU A 456 2.13 -18.71 9.04
C GLU A 456 1.17 -18.10 10.07
N LEU A 457 -0.10 -18.54 9.96
CA LEU A 457 -0.99 -18.90 11.06
C LEU A 457 -0.68 -18.23 12.40
N GLY A 458 -1.35 -17.11 12.69
CA GLY A 458 -1.46 -16.64 14.06
C GLY A 458 -1.77 -15.17 14.29
N ALA A 459 -1.74 -14.30 13.30
CA ALA A 459 -1.97 -12.87 13.50
C ALA A 459 -3.44 -12.42 13.45
N ARG A 460 -4.39 -13.33 13.69
CA ARG A 460 -5.83 -12.98 13.75
C ARG A 460 -6.25 -12.19 15.00
N ASN A 461 -5.34 -11.83 15.90
CA ASN A 461 -5.70 -11.20 17.18
C ASN A 461 -4.86 -9.97 17.59
N GLN A 462 -4.31 -9.21 16.67
CA GLN A 462 -3.95 -7.85 17.02
C GLN A 462 -5.03 -6.91 16.44
N LYS A 463 -6.05 -6.64 17.25
CA LYS A 463 -6.84 -5.41 17.13
C LYS A 463 -5.85 -4.26 17.16
N ALA A 464 -5.45 -3.79 16.00
CA ALA A 464 -4.77 -2.51 15.87
C ALA A 464 -5.71 -1.46 16.47
N ASN A 465 -5.30 -0.90 17.57
CA ASN A 465 -5.94 0.24 18.17
C ASN A 465 -5.52 1.44 17.31
N THR A 466 -6.15 1.58 16.14
CA THR A 466 -5.72 2.48 15.08
C THR A 466 -6.53 3.76 15.12
N ASN A 467 -6.03 4.70 15.92
CA ASN A 467 -6.10 6.12 15.51
C ASN A 467 -4.82 6.53 14.73
N ASN A 468 -4.06 5.60 14.21
CA ASN A 468 -2.86 5.88 13.42
C ASN A 468 -3.16 5.64 11.94
N TYR A 469 -3.51 6.71 11.23
CA TYR A 469 -3.59 6.78 9.76
C TYR A 469 -2.27 6.42 9.04
N LEU A 470 -1.19 6.23 9.76
CA LEU A 470 0.15 6.09 9.19
C LEU A 470 0.44 4.73 8.58
N LEU A 471 -0.27 3.68 8.96
CA LEU A 471 0.05 2.33 8.48
C LEU A 471 -1.21 1.44 8.48
N SER A 472 -2.14 1.63 7.57
CA SER A 472 -2.87 0.46 7.08
C SER A 472 -1.87 -0.34 6.26
N SER A 473 -1.31 -1.39 6.84
CA SER A 473 -0.14 -2.10 6.30
C SER A 473 -0.35 -2.68 4.89
N SER A 474 -1.60 -2.96 4.50
CA SER A 474 -1.93 -3.49 3.18
C SER A 474 -1.89 -2.43 2.08
N GLU A 475 -2.53 -1.29 2.27
CA GLU A 475 -2.60 -0.20 1.29
C GLU A 475 -1.22 0.35 0.93
N PHE A 476 -0.38 0.58 1.94
CA PHE A 476 1.01 0.99 1.76
C PHE A 476 1.83 -0.05 0.98
N CYS A 477 1.61 -1.34 1.25
CA CYS A 477 2.31 -2.41 0.55
C CYS A 477 1.89 -2.53 -0.92
N TYR A 478 0.63 -2.35 -1.25
CA TYR A 478 0.16 -2.38 -2.64
C TYR A 478 0.68 -1.18 -3.43
N SER A 479 0.67 0.01 -2.87
CA SER A 479 1.24 1.19 -3.50
C SER A 479 2.73 1.03 -3.84
N MET A 480 3.53 0.47 -2.91
CA MET A 480 4.94 0.16 -3.17
C MET A 480 5.13 -0.86 -4.30
N GLU A 481 4.20 -1.81 -4.46
CA GLU A 481 4.29 -2.81 -5.51
C GLU A 481 3.96 -2.27 -6.90
N SER A 482 3.25 -1.13 -7.01
CA SER A 482 2.97 -0.45 -8.27
C SER A 482 4.27 -0.08 -9.01
N SER A 483 5.27 0.42 -8.31
CA SER A 483 6.57 0.74 -8.91
C SER A 483 7.30 -0.51 -9.45
N ASP A 484 7.18 -1.66 -8.75
CA ASP A 484 7.73 -2.93 -9.23
C ASP A 484 7.01 -3.43 -10.50
N GLN A 485 5.69 -3.19 -10.62
CA GLN A 485 4.93 -3.52 -11.83
C GLN A 485 5.39 -2.66 -13.01
N ALA A 486 5.56 -1.36 -12.80
CA ALA A 486 6.04 -0.46 -13.85
C ALA A 486 7.48 -0.81 -14.28
N ALA A 487 8.37 -1.11 -13.34
CA ALA A 487 9.73 -1.57 -13.65
C ALA A 487 9.72 -2.90 -14.41
N MET A 488 8.81 -3.83 -14.05
CA MET A 488 8.65 -5.09 -14.79
C MET A 488 8.14 -4.87 -16.21
N GLY A 489 7.23 -3.91 -16.41
CA GLY A 489 6.78 -3.51 -17.74
C GLY A 489 7.90 -2.94 -18.59
N ALA A 490 8.73 -2.04 -18.04
CA ALA A 490 9.92 -1.52 -18.73
C ALA A 490 10.89 -2.65 -19.13
N LEU A 491 11.11 -3.63 -18.24
CA LEU A 491 11.90 -4.83 -18.51
C LEU A 491 11.30 -5.66 -19.67
N ALA A 492 9.99 -5.88 -19.65
CA ALA A 492 9.29 -6.62 -20.70
C ALA A 492 9.41 -5.92 -22.06
N LEU A 493 9.19 -4.60 -22.08
CA LEU A 493 9.34 -3.78 -23.30
C LEU A 493 10.75 -3.85 -23.89
N SER A 494 11.75 -4.07 -23.08
CA SER A 494 13.14 -4.17 -23.54
C SER A 494 13.52 -5.58 -24.01
N ILE A 495 12.90 -6.63 -23.45
CA ILE A 495 13.26 -8.03 -23.75
C ILE A 495 12.34 -8.63 -24.82
N LEU A 496 11.04 -8.34 -24.81
CA LEU A 496 10.07 -8.99 -25.71
C LEU A 496 10.23 -8.59 -27.19
N PRO A 497 10.42 -7.31 -27.57
CA PRO A 497 10.64 -6.93 -28.96
C PRO A 497 12.01 -7.39 -29.49
N ASP A 498 12.13 -7.54 -30.82
CA ASP A 498 13.41 -7.85 -31.45
C ASP A 498 14.38 -6.67 -31.47
N THR A 499 13.88 -5.47 -31.29
CA THR A 499 14.66 -4.22 -31.20
C THR A 499 14.36 -3.53 -29.87
N ALA A 500 15.38 -2.95 -29.26
CA ALA A 500 15.21 -2.15 -28.05
C ALA A 500 14.20 -1.00 -28.30
N PRO A 501 13.37 -0.66 -27.31
CA PRO A 501 12.41 0.44 -27.41
C PRO A 501 13.14 1.76 -27.66
N SER A 502 12.54 2.66 -28.45
CA SER A 502 13.06 4.00 -28.61
C SER A 502 12.95 4.81 -27.31
N SER A 503 13.75 5.86 -27.18
CA SER A 503 13.61 6.79 -26.05
C SER A 503 12.20 7.41 -25.97
N GLU A 504 11.56 7.62 -27.11
CA GLU A 504 10.20 8.16 -27.20
C GLU A 504 9.16 7.15 -26.68
N THR A 505 9.29 5.87 -27.05
CA THR A 505 8.43 4.81 -26.52
C THR A 505 8.53 4.72 -24.99
N MET A 506 9.71 4.90 -24.44
CA MET A 506 9.91 4.86 -22.99
C MET A 506 9.37 6.11 -22.29
N LYS A 507 9.51 7.30 -22.91
CA LYS A 507 8.88 8.52 -22.38
C LYS A 507 7.37 8.37 -22.35
N GLU A 508 6.76 7.86 -23.41
CA GLU A 508 5.32 7.59 -23.48
C GLU A 508 4.90 6.56 -22.40
N TYR A 509 5.69 5.52 -22.20
CA TYR A 509 5.44 4.54 -21.15
C TYR A 509 5.43 5.17 -19.74
N VAL A 510 6.44 5.99 -19.42
CA VAL A 510 6.52 6.72 -18.15
C VAL A 510 5.36 7.71 -18.01
N HIS A 511 5.00 8.39 -19.11
CA HIS A 511 3.89 9.33 -19.13
C HIS A 511 2.56 8.63 -18.79
N GLN A 512 2.25 7.52 -19.48
CA GLN A 512 1.03 6.74 -19.20
C GLN A 512 1.01 6.20 -17.77
N TYR A 513 2.14 5.70 -17.27
CA TYR A 513 2.26 5.22 -15.90
C TYR A 513 1.94 6.31 -14.89
N LEU A 514 2.62 7.46 -14.99
CA LEU A 514 2.43 8.56 -14.04
C LEU A 514 1.02 9.14 -14.12
N ARG A 515 0.46 9.31 -15.33
CA ARG A 515 -0.93 9.72 -15.54
C ARG A 515 -1.92 8.79 -14.84
N SER A 516 -1.73 7.47 -14.97
CA SER A 516 -2.59 6.47 -14.35
C SER A 516 -2.53 6.51 -12.81
N ILE A 517 -1.33 6.62 -12.24
CA ILE A 517 -1.15 6.73 -10.78
C ILE A 517 -1.83 7.99 -10.25
N ILE A 518 -1.62 9.13 -10.92
CA ILE A 518 -2.25 10.39 -10.49
C ILE A 518 -3.77 10.31 -10.61
N ALA A 519 -4.31 9.70 -11.67
CA ALA A 519 -5.75 9.49 -11.78
C ALA A 519 -6.30 8.65 -10.62
N HIS A 520 -5.60 7.60 -10.21
CA HIS A 520 -5.95 6.76 -9.05
C HIS A 520 -5.96 7.58 -7.75
N GLU A 521 -4.87 8.32 -7.46
CA GLU A 521 -4.79 9.12 -6.23
C GLU A 521 -5.83 10.25 -6.18
N VAL A 522 -6.12 10.88 -7.32
CA VAL A 522 -7.21 11.86 -7.42
C VAL A 522 -8.56 11.22 -7.10
N GLY A 523 -8.82 9.99 -7.56
CA GLY A 523 -10.04 9.26 -7.21
C GLY A 523 -10.24 9.12 -5.71
N HIS A 524 -9.17 8.83 -4.95
CA HIS A 524 -9.20 8.83 -3.49
C HIS A 524 -9.57 10.20 -2.92
N THR A 525 -8.99 11.27 -3.45
CA THR A 525 -9.31 12.64 -3.02
C THR A 525 -10.69 13.12 -3.45
N LEU A 526 -11.38 12.39 -4.34
CA LEU A 526 -12.79 12.59 -4.68
C LEU A 526 -13.75 11.75 -3.79
N GLY A 527 -13.19 10.97 -2.87
CA GLY A 527 -13.92 10.15 -1.92
C GLY A 527 -14.02 8.66 -2.28
N LEU A 528 -13.47 8.21 -3.42
CA LEU A 528 -13.60 6.85 -3.90
C LEU A 528 -12.62 5.90 -3.19
N ARG A 529 -13.09 4.69 -2.88
CA ARG A 529 -12.29 3.55 -2.42
C ARG A 529 -11.76 2.76 -3.61
N HIS A 530 -10.83 1.84 -3.36
CA HIS A 530 -10.40 0.88 -4.37
C HIS A 530 -11.57 0.10 -4.95
N ASN A 531 -11.48 -0.27 -6.24
CA ASN A 531 -12.39 -1.19 -6.89
C ASN A 531 -11.61 -2.28 -7.66
N PHE A 532 -11.35 -3.41 -7.00
CA PHE A 532 -10.61 -4.55 -7.54
C PHE A 532 -11.41 -5.45 -8.51
N HIS A 533 -12.59 -5.01 -8.95
CA HIS A 533 -13.28 -5.54 -10.12
C HIS A 533 -13.04 -4.68 -11.37
N GLY A 534 -12.38 -3.53 -11.23
CA GLY A 534 -12.10 -2.62 -12.34
C GLY A 534 -11.34 -3.28 -13.49
N SER A 535 -10.37 -4.12 -13.17
CA SER A 535 -9.54 -4.87 -14.12
C SER A 535 -10.32 -5.85 -15.01
N THR A 536 -11.51 -6.30 -14.57
CA THR A 536 -12.23 -7.42 -15.20
C THR A 536 -13.19 -7.03 -16.32
N MET A 537 -13.19 -5.76 -16.76
CA MET A 537 -14.17 -5.25 -17.72
C MET A 537 -14.01 -5.80 -19.13
N LEU A 538 -12.79 -5.82 -19.67
CA LEU A 538 -12.52 -6.17 -21.07
C LEU A 538 -12.21 -7.65 -21.24
N ALA A 539 -12.66 -8.21 -22.37
CA ALA A 539 -12.21 -9.52 -22.81
C ALA A 539 -10.70 -9.49 -23.19
N PRO A 540 -9.99 -10.63 -23.11
CA PRO A 540 -8.55 -10.64 -23.41
C PRO A 540 -8.20 -10.02 -24.76
N GLU A 541 -8.97 -10.28 -25.82
CA GLU A 541 -8.73 -9.80 -27.17
C GLU A 541 -9.00 -8.30 -27.36
N GLU A 542 -9.69 -7.66 -26.41
CA GLU A 542 -10.02 -6.23 -26.42
C GLU A 542 -8.93 -5.37 -25.75
N LEU A 543 -8.08 -5.96 -24.87
CA LEU A 543 -7.11 -5.23 -24.07
C LEU A 543 -6.10 -4.39 -24.86
N ASN A 544 -5.81 -4.78 -26.09
CA ASN A 544 -4.87 -4.09 -26.97
C ASN A 544 -5.55 -3.36 -28.14
N ASN A 545 -6.88 -3.22 -28.10
CA ASN A 545 -7.64 -2.44 -29.07
C ASN A 545 -7.81 -1.00 -28.60
N THR A 546 -6.99 -0.08 -29.13
CA THR A 546 -6.97 1.33 -28.74
C THR A 546 -8.26 2.07 -29.06
N GLU A 547 -9.07 1.63 -30.03
CA GLU A 547 -10.40 2.21 -30.28
C GLU A 547 -11.35 1.96 -29.10
N ILE A 548 -11.24 0.78 -28.46
CA ILE A 548 -12.02 0.44 -27.27
C ILE A 548 -11.44 1.14 -26.05
N THR A 549 -10.13 1.05 -25.83
CA THR A 549 -9.51 1.55 -24.60
C THR A 549 -9.56 3.08 -24.49
N HIS A 550 -9.54 3.81 -25.59
CA HIS A 550 -9.67 5.28 -25.61
C HIS A 550 -11.10 5.77 -25.46
N THR A 551 -12.10 4.94 -25.71
CA THR A 551 -13.51 5.33 -25.63
C THR A 551 -14.20 4.82 -24.36
N LYS A 552 -14.13 3.50 -24.12
CA LYS A 552 -14.74 2.83 -23.00
C LYS A 552 -13.84 2.82 -21.76
N GLY A 553 -12.53 2.86 -21.96
CA GLY A 553 -11.50 2.66 -20.95
C GLY A 553 -10.83 1.28 -21.07
N LEU A 554 -9.59 1.17 -20.63
CA LEU A 554 -8.86 -0.10 -20.51
C LEU A 554 -9.45 -0.96 -19.39
N VAL A 555 -10.04 -0.31 -18.38
CA VAL A 555 -10.59 -0.91 -17.17
C VAL A 555 -11.94 -0.27 -16.79
N GLY A 556 -12.75 -0.96 -16.01
CA GLY A 556 -13.99 -0.44 -15.45
C GLY A 556 -13.79 0.67 -14.43
N SER A 557 -12.66 0.64 -13.73
CA SER A 557 -12.31 1.64 -12.72
C SER A 557 -10.79 1.83 -12.66
N VAL A 558 -10.34 3.09 -12.63
CA VAL A 558 -8.93 3.44 -12.34
C VAL A 558 -8.58 3.29 -10.87
N MET A 559 -9.57 3.00 -10.01
CA MET A 559 -9.39 2.72 -8.60
C MET A 559 -8.94 1.29 -8.32
N ASP A 560 -8.55 0.53 -9.34
CA ASP A 560 -7.92 -0.78 -9.23
C ASP A 560 -6.38 -0.66 -9.21
N TYR A 561 -5.69 -1.62 -8.60
CA TYR A 561 -4.24 -1.76 -8.70
C TYR A 561 -3.89 -2.60 -9.92
N LEU A 562 -3.61 -1.92 -11.01
CA LEU A 562 -3.45 -2.51 -12.34
C LEU A 562 -2.02 -2.93 -12.63
N PRO A 563 -1.81 -4.11 -13.24
CA PRO A 563 -0.53 -4.45 -13.83
C PRO A 563 -0.32 -3.61 -15.09
N VAL A 564 0.92 -3.55 -15.58
CA VAL A 564 1.15 -3.06 -16.93
C VAL A 564 0.49 -4.00 -17.95
N ASN A 565 -0.27 -3.45 -18.89
CA ASN A 565 -0.84 -4.23 -19.99
C ASN A 565 0.25 -4.59 -21.01
N ILE A 566 0.76 -5.81 -20.93
CA ILE A 566 1.74 -6.33 -21.89
C ILE A 566 1.03 -7.27 -22.87
N ALA A 567 1.06 -6.93 -24.14
CA ALA A 567 0.45 -7.74 -25.18
C ALA A 567 1.09 -9.16 -25.26
N PRO A 568 0.32 -10.21 -25.54
CA PRO A 568 0.87 -11.52 -25.84
C PRO A 568 1.71 -11.50 -27.11
N GLN A 569 2.60 -12.50 -27.26
CA GLN A 569 3.46 -12.61 -28.45
C GLN A 569 2.64 -12.61 -29.74
N GLY A 570 3.07 -11.77 -30.71
CA GLY A 570 2.44 -11.63 -32.02
C GLY A 570 1.20 -10.71 -32.06
N VAL A 571 0.80 -10.14 -30.95
CA VAL A 571 -0.25 -9.11 -30.88
C VAL A 571 0.41 -7.72 -30.79
N GLN A 572 -0.13 -6.76 -31.55
CA GLN A 572 0.35 -5.37 -31.47
C GLN A 572 0.05 -4.80 -30.06
N GLN A 573 1.03 -4.15 -29.46
CA GLN A 573 0.89 -3.49 -28.16
C GLN A 573 -0.09 -2.31 -28.28
N GLY A 574 -1.10 -2.31 -27.40
CA GLY A 574 -2.00 -1.19 -27.15
C GLY A 574 -1.50 -0.29 -26.02
N ASP A 575 -2.45 0.34 -25.30
CA ASP A 575 -2.11 1.15 -24.13
C ASP A 575 -1.48 0.31 -23.02
N TYR A 576 -0.47 0.84 -22.38
CA TYR A 576 0.17 0.21 -21.20
C TYR A 576 -0.63 0.41 -19.94
N PHE A 577 -1.25 1.59 -19.77
CA PHE A 577 -2.04 2.00 -18.64
C PHE A 577 -3.29 2.78 -19.09
N PRO A 578 -4.32 2.91 -18.24
CA PRO A 578 -5.56 3.62 -18.61
C PRO A 578 -5.31 5.06 -19.05
N GLY A 579 -5.97 5.46 -20.15
CA GLY A 579 -5.96 6.81 -20.68
C GLY A 579 -7.22 7.61 -20.34
N VAL A 580 -8.27 6.94 -19.88
CA VAL A 580 -9.55 7.54 -19.48
C VAL A 580 -10.10 6.77 -18.27
N VAL A 581 -10.94 7.44 -17.46
CA VAL A 581 -11.70 6.80 -16.37
C VAL A 581 -12.71 5.82 -16.94
N GLY A 582 -13.01 4.75 -16.18
CA GLY A 582 -13.89 3.69 -16.61
C GLY A 582 -15.38 3.96 -16.30
N PRO A 583 -16.29 3.08 -16.78
CA PRO A 583 -17.73 3.20 -16.55
C PRO A 583 -18.12 3.19 -15.07
N TYR A 584 -17.45 2.41 -14.24
CA TYR A 584 -17.68 2.41 -12.81
C TYR A 584 -17.34 3.76 -12.18
N ASP A 585 -16.23 4.38 -12.57
CA ASP A 585 -15.81 5.69 -12.05
C ASP A 585 -16.83 6.77 -12.42
N GLU A 586 -17.32 6.76 -13.68
CA GLU A 586 -18.37 7.65 -14.13
C GLU A 586 -19.66 7.49 -13.29
N TRP A 587 -20.07 6.24 -13.04
CA TRP A 587 -21.25 5.92 -12.24
C TRP A 587 -21.08 6.28 -10.76
N ALA A 588 -19.92 6.02 -10.19
CA ALA A 588 -19.63 6.38 -8.80
C ALA A 588 -19.63 7.90 -8.60
N ILE A 589 -19.07 8.67 -9.53
CA ILE A 589 -19.13 10.14 -9.51
C ILE A 589 -20.58 10.63 -9.70
N GLU A 590 -21.39 9.98 -10.57
CA GLU A 590 -22.80 10.27 -10.70
C GLU A 590 -23.52 10.10 -9.36
N TYR A 591 -23.30 8.95 -8.66
CA TYR A 591 -23.86 8.70 -7.33
C TYR A 591 -23.45 9.79 -6.33
N GLY A 592 -22.18 10.15 -6.29
CA GLY A 592 -21.63 11.09 -5.32
C GLY A 592 -22.04 12.55 -5.56
N TYR A 593 -22.12 12.99 -6.82
CA TYR A 593 -22.13 14.42 -7.15
C TYR A 593 -23.35 14.90 -7.94
N LYS A 594 -24.11 14.01 -8.60
CA LYS A 594 -25.28 14.40 -9.36
C LYS A 594 -26.33 15.05 -8.45
N LYS A 595 -26.81 16.22 -8.86
CA LYS A 595 -27.81 16.96 -8.09
C LYS A 595 -29.17 16.28 -8.20
N ASN A 596 -29.82 16.06 -7.05
CA ASN A 596 -31.21 15.66 -7.02
C ASN A 596 -32.11 16.86 -7.39
N PRO A 597 -32.88 16.78 -8.48
CA PRO A 597 -33.74 17.90 -8.91
C PRO A 597 -34.83 18.26 -7.90
N SER A 598 -35.19 17.33 -7.02
CA SER A 598 -36.29 17.49 -6.04
C SER A 598 -35.75 17.85 -4.64
N ALA A 599 -34.43 18.03 -4.46
CA ALA A 599 -33.85 18.33 -3.14
C ALA A 599 -34.17 19.77 -2.75
N THR A 600 -34.79 19.96 -1.58
CA THR A 600 -34.99 21.25 -0.93
C THR A 600 -34.14 21.37 0.31
N LEU A 601 -33.67 22.57 0.61
CA LEU A 601 -32.76 22.88 1.76
C LEU A 601 -33.42 22.64 3.15
N GLU A 602 -34.69 22.28 3.22
CA GLU A 602 -35.46 22.26 4.48
C GLU A 602 -35.45 20.94 5.25
N ALA A 603 -34.87 19.88 4.69
CA ALA A 603 -34.78 18.58 5.38
C ALA A 603 -33.38 17.98 5.29
N ILE A 604 -32.87 17.53 6.43
CA ILE A 604 -31.48 17.06 6.59
C ILE A 604 -31.17 15.81 5.75
N ILE A 605 -32.14 15.00 5.36
CA ILE A 605 -32.09 14.00 4.27
C ILE A 605 -33.54 13.68 3.86
N PRO A 606 -34.05 14.29 2.81
CA PRO A 606 -35.40 13.99 2.35
C PRO A 606 -35.50 12.52 1.87
N GLU A 607 -36.67 11.89 2.04
CA GLU A 607 -36.94 10.56 1.47
C GLU A 607 -36.74 10.58 -0.05
N SER A 608 -36.94 11.72 -0.68
CA SER A 608 -36.64 11.97 -2.10
C SER A 608 -35.14 11.78 -2.45
N GLU A 609 -34.22 12.10 -1.55
CA GLU A 609 -32.79 11.87 -1.79
C GLU A 609 -32.45 10.40 -1.73
N LYS A 610 -32.98 9.64 -0.76
CA LYS A 610 -32.83 8.18 -0.69
C LYS A 610 -33.33 7.50 -1.95
N SER A 611 -34.54 7.86 -2.39
CA SER A 611 -35.15 7.28 -3.61
C SER A 611 -34.34 7.62 -4.86
N PHE A 612 -33.79 8.83 -4.94
CA PHE A 612 -32.91 9.26 -6.03
C PHE A 612 -31.59 8.45 -6.05
N LEU A 613 -30.95 8.29 -4.92
CA LEU A 613 -29.70 7.54 -4.80
C LEU A 613 -29.94 6.05 -5.08
N GLU A 614 -31.04 5.47 -4.58
CA GLU A 614 -31.42 4.10 -4.87
C GLU A 614 -31.57 3.85 -6.38
N GLN A 615 -32.17 4.78 -7.13
CA GLN A 615 -32.31 4.66 -8.58
C GLN A 615 -30.95 4.58 -9.29
N ILE A 616 -29.94 5.32 -8.80
CA ILE A 616 -28.57 5.25 -9.34
C ILE A 616 -27.93 3.91 -8.95
N ALA A 617 -28.07 3.50 -7.68
CA ALA A 617 -27.47 2.29 -7.14
C ALA A 617 -28.02 0.99 -7.75
N LEU A 618 -29.28 0.99 -8.23
CA LEU A 618 -29.92 -0.15 -8.93
C LEU A 618 -29.17 -0.60 -10.20
N ALA A 619 -28.27 0.21 -10.74
CA ALA A 619 -27.44 -0.19 -11.87
C ALA A 619 -26.27 -1.14 -11.48
N SER A 620 -26.00 -1.32 -10.19
CA SER A 620 -24.86 -2.11 -9.67
C SER A 620 -24.74 -3.57 -10.16
N PRO A 621 -25.82 -4.28 -10.57
CA PRO A 621 -25.70 -5.62 -11.13
C PRO A 621 -25.05 -5.68 -12.52
N GLN A 622 -24.88 -4.54 -13.21
CA GLN A 622 -24.19 -4.51 -14.49
C GLN A 622 -22.71 -4.89 -14.29
N PRO A 623 -22.16 -5.82 -15.10
CA PRO A 623 -20.79 -6.32 -14.88
C PRO A 623 -19.72 -5.23 -14.83
N GLU A 624 -19.86 -4.20 -15.66
CA GLU A 624 -18.91 -3.06 -15.74
C GLU A 624 -19.02 -2.07 -14.57
N LEU A 625 -20.09 -2.18 -13.74
CA LEU A 625 -20.29 -1.41 -12.52
C LEU A 625 -20.05 -2.24 -11.25
N SER A 626 -19.56 -3.45 -11.41
CA SER A 626 -19.25 -4.34 -10.29
C SER A 626 -18.20 -3.74 -9.36
N TYR A 627 -18.40 -3.96 -8.04
CA TYR A 627 -17.56 -3.37 -6.99
C TYR A 627 -17.01 -4.42 -6.05
N ALA A 628 -15.71 -4.43 -5.90
CA ALA A 628 -14.97 -5.18 -4.88
C ALA A 628 -13.83 -4.32 -4.34
N THR A 629 -13.62 -4.33 -3.04
CA THR A 629 -12.65 -3.45 -2.38
C THR A 629 -11.71 -4.21 -1.44
N ASP A 630 -10.95 -3.53 -0.59
CA ASP A 630 -9.86 -4.09 0.23
C ASP A 630 -10.26 -5.31 1.07
N GLU A 631 -11.48 -5.36 1.56
CA GLU A 631 -12.01 -6.51 2.30
C GLU A 631 -12.40 -7.71 1.43
N ASP A 632 -12.45 -7.58 0.11
CA ASP A 632 -12.94 -8.61 -0.83
C ASP A 632 -11.80 -9.37 -1.54
N ILE A 633 -10.56 -8.89 -1.50
CA ILE A 633 -9.42 -9.46 -2.23
C ILE A 633 -8.85 -10.75 -1.63
N TRP A 634 -9.38 -11.18 -0.49
CA TRP A 634 -8.94 -12.41 0.16
C TRP A 634 -9.39 -13.65 -0.63
N ASP A 635 -8.64 -14.67 -0.59
CA ASP A 635 -8.63 -16.01 -1.24
C ASP A 635 -9.93 -16.61 -1.85
N MET A 636 -11.08 -15.95 -1.74
CA MET A 636 -12.37 -16.51 -2.17
C MET A 636 -12.75 -16.07 -3.59
N ASN A 637 -12.63 -14.79 -3.91
CA ASN A 637 -13.10 -14.23 -5.19
C ASN A 637 -11.96 -14.18 -6.22
N PRO A 638 -12.02 -15.01 -7.29
CA PRO A 638 -10.98 -15.02 -8.32
C PRO A 638 -11.02 -13.79 -9.26
N LEU A 639 -12.06 -12.95 -9.17
CA LEU A 639 -12.20 -11.72 -9.94
C LEU A 639 -11.82 -10.47 -9.13
N ALA A 640 -11.65 -10.59 -7.80
CA ALA A 640 -11.20 -9.50 -6.95
C ALA A 640 -9.72 -9.73 -6.59
N ASN A 641 -8.85 -9.16 -7.37
CA ASN A 641 -7.40 -9.29 -7.20
C ASN A 641 -6.72 -7.94 -7.32
N VAL A 642 -5.46 -7.91 -6.97
CA VAL A 642 -4.52 -6.86 -7.34
C VAL A 642 -3.61 -7.38 -8.45
N TRP A 643 -3.28 -6.53 -9.41
CA TRP A 643 -2.34 -6.82 -10.48
C TRP A 643 -2.81 -7.94 -11.43
N ASP A 644 -4.09 -8.05 -11.66
CA ASP A 644 -4.70 -8.86 -12.72
C ASP A 644 -5.37 -7.96 -13.77
N MET A 645 -5.78 -8.56 -14.87
CA MET A 645 -6.48 -7.87 -15.94
C MET A 645 -7.36 -8.85 -16.73
N SER A 646 -8.40 -8.32 -17.36
CA SER A 646 -9.34 -9.06 -18.22
C SER A 646 -10.46 -9.79 -17.48
N SER A 647 -11.59 -9.88 -18.15
CA SER A 647 -12.74 -10.71 -17.74
C SER A 647 -12.43 -12.21 -17.70
N ASP A 648 -11.35 -12.65 -18.34
CA ASP A 648 -10.81 -14.01 -18.26
C ASP A 648 -9.36 -14.02 -17.74
N VAL A 649 -9.23 -13.92 -16.41
CA VAL A 649 -7.94 -13.91 -15.72
C VAL A 649 -7.11 -15.18 -15.99
N LEU A 650 -7.76 -16.33 -16.28
CA LEU A 650 -7.04 -17.57 -16.63
C LEU A 650 -6.30 -17.44 -17.96
N VAL A 651 -6.92 -16.82 -18.94
CA VAL A 651 -6.31 -16.59 -20.27
C VAL A 651 -5.23 -15.51 -20.15
N TYR A 652 -5.54 -14.41 -19.47
CA TYR A 652 -4.57 -13.33 -19.25
C TYR A 652 -3.32 -13.82 -18.51
N SER A 653 -3.48 -14.51 -17.38
CA SER A 653 -2.34 -15.05 -16.62
C SER A 653 -1.49 -16.04 -17.43
N GLN A 654 -2.12 -16.86 -18.29
CA GLN A 654 -1.37 -17.73 -19.19
C GLN A 654 -0.51 -16.90 -20.15
N TRP A 655 -1.07 -15.87 -20.81
CA TRP A 655 -0.32 -15.02 -21.71
C TRP A 655 0.90 -14.38 -21.03
N GLN A 656 0.71 -13.90 -19.80
CA GLN A 656 1.80 -13.29 -19.04
C GLN A 656 2.87 -14.30 -18.61
N MET A 657 2.48 -15.55 -18.28
CA MET A 657 3.45 -16.62 -18.03
C MET A 657 4.19 -17.04 -19.31
N ASP A 658 3.54 -17.06 -20.46
CA ASP A 658 4.17 -17.32 -21.74
C ASP A 658 5.17 -16.21 -22.10
N ASN A 659 4.80 -14.94 -21.91
CA ASN A 659 5.71 -13.80 -22.05
C ASN A 659 6.94 -13.95 -21.12
N ALA A 660 6.75 -14.33 -19.87
CA ALA A 660 7.85 -14.56 -18.92
C ALA A 660 8.77 -15.71 -19.36
N ARG A 661 8.20 -16.84 -19.87
CA ARG A 661 8.98 -17.97 -20.44
C ARG A 661 9.81 -17.51 -21.63
N PHE A 662 9.23 -16.70 -22.50
CA PHE A 662 9.96 -16.14 -23.64
C PHE A 662 11.08 -15.19 -23.18
N MET A 663 10.81 -14.34 -22.19
CA MET A 663 11.83 -13.44 -21.63
C MET A 663 13.03 -14.19 -21.04
N TRP A 664 12.83 -15.23 -20.22
CA TRP A 664 13.99 -15.96 -19.68
C TRP A 664 14.76 -16.76 -20.73
N GLN A 665 14.09 -17.24 -21.78
CA GLN A 665 14.77 -17.86 -22.91
C GLN A 665 15.67 -16.86 -23.69
N ARG A 666 15.27 -15.58 -23.74
CA ARG A 666 16.08 -14.51 -24.35
C ARG A 666 17.27 -14.14 -23.44
N LEU A 667 17.06 -14.06 -22.14
CA LEU A 667 18.15 -13.86 -21.18
C LEU A 667 19.21 -14.97 -21.28
N ASP A 668 18.80 -16.19 -21.55
CA ASP A 668 19.66 -17.37 -21.73
C ASP A 668 20.53 -17.27 -22.99
N LYS A 669 20.04 -16.65 -24.06
CA LYS A 669 20.74 -16.56 -25.35
C LYS A 669 21.76 -15.42 -25.46
N GLY A 670 22.17 -14.81 -24.35
CA GLY A 670 23.21 -13.80 -24.33
C GLY A 670 22.69 -12.38 -24.52
N TYR A 671 21.72 -12.00 -23.71
CA TYR A 671 21.07 -10.68 -23.73
C TYR A 671 21.96 -9.53 -23.22
N LEU A 672 23.05 -9.83 -22.49
CA LEU A 672 23.92 -8.79 -21.93
C LEU A 672 24.76 -8.12 -23.00
N SER A 673 24.89 -6.80 -22.90
CA SER A 673 25.82 -6.01 -23.67
C SER A 673 27.27 -6.27 -23.24
N LYS A 674 28.22 -6.08 -24.16
CA LYS A 674 29.64 -6.26 -23.86
C LYS A 674 30.08 -5.30 -22.75
N GLY A 675 30.56 -5.85 -21.65
CA GLY A 675 31.03 -5.07 -20.49
C GLY A 675 29.96 -4.92 -19.37
N GLU A 676 28.74 -5.34 -19.62
CA GLU A 676 27.67 -5.31 -18.64
C GLU A 676 27.90 -6.36 -17.52
N SER A 677 27.53 -6.03 -16.29
CA SER A 677 27.71 -6.91 -15.14
C SER A 677 26.69 -8.07 -15.11
N TYR A 678 27.17 -9.26 -14.79
CA TYR A 678 26.30 -10.41 -14.52
C TYR A 678 25.33 -10.20 -13.34
N SER A 679 25.57 -9.24 -12.45
CA SER A 679 24.61 -8.88 -11.42
C SER A 679 23.32 -8.29 -12.01
N ASN A 680 23.41 -7.58 -13.14
CA ASN A 680 22.24 -7.06 -13.83
C ASN A 680 21.39 -8.21 -14.43
N LEU A 681 22.05 -9.23 -14.98
CA LEU A 681 21.36 -10.43 -15.45
C LEU A 681 20.58 -11.11 -14.34
N ARG A 682 21.19 -11.27 -13.17
CA ARG A 682 20.53 -11.83 -11.97
C ARG A 682 19.32 -11.01 -11.55
N LEU A 683 19.39 -9.69 -11.58
CA LEU A 683 18.28 -8.80 -11.25
C LEU A 683 17.10 -8.98 -12.22
N ARG A 684 17.40 -8.93 -13.55
CA ARG A 684 16.39 -9.13 -14.60
C ARG A 684 15.74 -10.51 -14.49
N PHE A 685 16.54 -11.55 -14.28
CA PHE A 685 16.04 -12.91 -14.10
C PHE A 685 15.11 -13.04 -12.89
N ASN A 686 15.46 -12.41 -11.77
CA ASN A 686 14.59 -12.33 -10.59
C ASN A 686 13.27 -11.63 -10.90
N GLY A 687 13.29 -10.52 -11.64
CA GLY A 687 12.09 -9.79 -12.07
C GLY A 687 11.17 -10.68 -12.89
N VAL A 688 11.72 -11.36 -13.90
CA VAL A 688 10.96 -12.29 -14.75
C VAL A 688 10.35 -13.44 -13.94
N LEU A 689 11.11 -14.05 -13.02
CA LEU A 689 10.58 -15.09 -12.14
C LEU A 689 9.48 -14.57 -11.20
N LYS A 690 9.64 -13.38 -10.62
CA LYS A 690 8.62 -12.76 -9.76
C LYS A 690 7.32 -12.54 -10.54
N TYR A 691 7.43 -12.06 -11.77
CA TYR A 691 6.30 -11.85 -12.66
C TYR A 691 5.57 -13.15 -13.00
N TYR A 692 6.33 -14.20 -13.36
CA TYR A 692 5.78 -15.53 -13.59
C TYR A 692 5.04 -16.07 -12.37
N PHE A 693 5.66 -15.97 -11.19
CA PHE A 693 5.11 -16.49 -9.93
C PHE A 693 3.80 -15.81 -9.53
N ARG A 694 3.70 -14.49 -9.77
CA ARG A 694 2.47 -13.73 -9.54
C ARG A 694 1.32 -14.26 -10.39
N ASN A 695 1.52 -14.34 -11.71
CA ASN A 695 0.50 -14.80 -12.62
C ASN A 695 0.08 -16.26 -12.35
N ALA A 696 1.02 -17.12 -11.98
CA ALA A 696 0.72 -18.49 -11.57
C ALA A 696 -0.14 -18.55 -10.29
N SER A 697 0.08 -17.65 -9.35
CA SER A 697 -0.67 -17.60 -8.08
C SER A 697 -2.14 -17.22 -8.27
N LEU A 698 -2.47 -16.36 -9.25
CA LEU A 698 -3.84 -15.95 -9.57
C LEU A 698 -4.72 -17.16 -9.93
N LEU A 699 -4.13 -18.16 -10.61
CA LEU A 699 -4.85 -19.36 -11.03
C LEU A 699 -5.41 -20.16 -9.83
N SER A 700 -4.70 -20.15 -8.69
CA SER A 700 -5.09 -20.92 -7.51
C SER A 700 -6.42 -20.45 -6.89
N LYS A 701 -6.80 -19.17 -7.05
CA LYS A 701 -8.04 -18.61 -6.50
C LYS A 701 -9.31 -19.20 -7.15
N TYR A 702 -9.20 -19.73 -8.37
CA TYR A 702 -10.34 -20.38 -9.04
C TYR A 702 -10.79 -21.66 -8.33
N ILE A 703 -9.89 -22.37 -7.65
CA ILE A 703 -10.17 -23.64 -6.98
C ILE A 703 -10.92 -23.40 -5.67
N GLY A 704 -12.16 -23.87 -5.60
CA GLY A 704 -13.05 -23.54 -4.48
C GLY A 704 -13.40 -22.06 -4.41
N GLY A 705 -13.26 -21.32 -5.51
CA GLY A 705 -13.57 -19.90 -5.60
C GLY A 705 -15.06 -19.62 -5.75
N GLN A 706 -15.47 -18.45 -5.29
CA GLN A 706 -16.81 -17.87 -5.48
C GLN A 706 -16.65 -16.38 -5.72
N SER A 707 -17.36 -15.83 -6.72
CA SER A 707 -17.51 -14.37 -6.81
C SER A 707 -18.50 -13.89 -5.75
N PHE A 708 -18.30 -12.67 -5.29
CA PHE A 708 -19.17 -12.00 -4.34
C PHE A 708 -19.59 -10.64 -4.92
N GLN A 709 -20.87 -10.32 -4.80
CA GLN A 709 -21.45 -9.02 -5.17
C GLN A 709 -22.33 -8.51 -4.04
N ARG A 710 -22.29 -7.20 -3.81
CA ARG A 710 -23.11 -6.49 -2.82
C ARG A 710 -24.50 -6.22 -3.43
N LEU A 711 -25.39 -7.21 -3.37
CA LEU A 711 -26.73 -7.13 -3.92
C LEU A 711 -27.76 -6.94 -2.81
N HIS A 712 -28.80 -6.17 -3.09
CA HIS A 712 -29.96 -5.98 -2.25
C HIS A 712 -31.14 -6.85 -2.73
N ALA A 713 -32.09 -7.14 -1.85
CA ALA A 713 -33.21 -8.05 -2.15
C ALA A 713 -34.13 -7.59 -3.31
N SER A 714 -34.06 -6.33 -3.70
CA SER A 714 -34.77 -5.76 -4.84
C SER A 714 -34.01 -5.84 -6.17
N ASP A 715 -32.72 -6.24 -6.12
CA ASP A 715 -31.89 -6.33 -7.31
C ASP A 715 -32.27 -7.60 -8.08
N ASP A 716 -32.71 -7.47 -9.34
CA ASP A 716 -33.32 -8.55 -10.11
C ASP A 716 -32.39 -9.80 -10.19
N ALA A 717 -32.84 -10.87 -9.50
CA ALA A 717 -32.48 -12.27 -9.72
C ALA A 717 -30.98 -12.65 -9.64
N ALA A 718 -30.08 -11.83 -9.14
CA ALA A 718 -28.69 -12.19 -8.95
C ALA A 718 -28.42 -12.81 -7.56
N TRP A 719 -27.42 -13.68 -7.49
CA TRP A 719 -26.96 -14.29 -6.24
C TRP A 719 -25.79 -13.51 -5.68
N ALA A 720 -25.80 -13.20 -4.39
CA ALA A 720 -24.66 -12.53 -3.74
C ALA A 720 -23.36 -13.35 -3.86
N PHE A 721 -23.45 -14.68 -3.86
CA PHE A 721 -22.33 -15.58 -4.07
C PHE A 721 -22.59 -16.50 -5.26
N VAL A 722 -21.65 -16.52 -6.21
CA VAL A 722 -21.69 -17.40 -7.36
C VAL A 722 -20.44 -18.27 -7.38
N PRO A 723 -20.56 -19.59 -7.15
CA PRO A 723 -19.42 -20.51 -7.25
C PRO A 723 -18.78 -20.49 -8.64
N VAL A 724 -17.47 -20.55 -8.70
CA VAL A 724 -16.74 -20.73 -9.96
C VAL A 724 -17.17 -22.04 -10.60
N SER A 725 -17.51 -22.00 -11.90
CA SER A 725 -17.96 -23.20 -12.61
C SER A 725 -16.91 -24.31 -12.56
N LEU A 726 -17.37 -25.57 -12.50
CA LEU A 726 -16.49 -26.75 -12.51
C LEU A 726 -15.49 -26.74 -13.69
N LEU A 727 -15.97 -26.30 -14.87
CA LEU A 727 -15.13 -26.17 -16.06
C LEU A 727 -13.93 -25.22 -15.82
N LYS A 728 -14.18 -24.03 -15.28
CA LYS A 728 -13.13 -23.02 -15.00
C LYS A 728 -12.16 -23.53 -13.92
N GLN A 729 -12.66 -24.20 -12.89
CA GLN A 729 -11.81 -24.81 -11.86
C GLN A 729 -10.88 -25.88 -12.44
N ARG A 730 -11.39 -26.78 -13.29
CA ARG A 730 -10.57 -27.79 -14.00
C ARG A 730 -9.56 -27.14 -14.96
N GLN A 731 -9.94 -26.08 -15.68
CA GLN A 731 -9.02 -25.32 -16.51
C GLN A 731 -7.87 -24.73 -15.68
N ALA A 732 -8.17 -24.15 -14.52
CA ALA A 732 -7.17 -23.61 -13.61
C ALA A 732 -6.22 -24.70 -13.10
N LEU A 733 -6.73 -25.86 -12.70
CA LEU A 733 -5.91 -27.02 -12.28
C LEU A 733 -5.01 -27.51 -13.42
N THR A 734 -5.53 -27.62 -14.63
CA THR A 734 -4.74 -28.02 -15.80
C THR A 734 -3.59 -27.04 -16.06
N LYS A 735 -3.85 -25.74 -15.99
CA LYS A 735 -2.81 -24.72 -16.14
C LYS A 735 -1.78 -24.78 -15.01
N LEU A 736 -2.19 -24.97 -13.76
CA LEU A 736 -1.27 -25.15 -12.63
C LEU A 736 -0.40 -26.41 -12.81
N GLN A 737 -0.97 -27.51 -13.33
CA GLN A 737 -0.18 -28.70 -13.66
C GLN A 737 0.89 -28.39 -14.71
N GLU A 738 0.52 -27.70 -15.79
CA GLU A 738 1.43 -27.40 -16.92
C GLU A 738 2.49 -26.35 -16.54
N TYR A 739 2.09 -25.27 -15.86
CA TYR A 739 2.97 -24.12 -15.64
C TYR A 739 3.75 -24.18 -14.33
N VAL A 740 3.29 -24.97 -13.34
CA VAL A 740 3.90 -25.00 -12.00
C VAL A 740 4.44 -26.38 -11.63
N PHE A 741 3.69 -27.45 -11.93
CA PHE A 741 4.00 -28.79 -11.39
C PHE A 741 4.63 -29.74 -12.41
N ALA A 742 4.51 -29.50 -13.71
CA ALA A 742 5.11 -30.35 -14.75
C ALA A 742 6.64 -30.41 -14.65
N GLU A 743 7.22 -31.48 -15.21
CA GLU A 743 8.67 -31.68 -15.21
C GLU A 743 9.42 -30.56 -15.95
N ASP A 744 8.83 -30.07 -17.05
CA ASP A 744 9.37 -29.05 -17.95
C ASP A 744 8.86 -27.64 -17.64
N ALA A 745 8.10 -27.44 -16.55
CA ALA A 745 7.59 -26.14 -16.16
C ALA A 745 8.72 -25.09 -15.97
N PHE A 746 9.88 -25.54 -15.51
CA PHE A 746 11.06 -24.72 -15.28
C PHE A 746 12.28 -25.37 -15.95
N SER A 747 12.71 -24.79 -17.07
CA SER A 747 13.90 -25.23 -17.78
C SER A 747 14.84 -24.06 -18.01
N PHE A 748 16.06 -24.14 -17.49
CA PHE A 748 17.10 -23.14 -17.58
C PHE A 748 18.42 -23.80 -18.00
N SER A 749 19.20 -23.11 -18.84
CA SER A 749 20.50 -23.64 -19.25
C SER A 749 21.52 -23.57 -18.11
N PRO A 750 22.52 -24.44 -18.10
CA PRO A 750 23.66 -24.33 -17.21
C PRO A 750 24.39 -22.98 -17.36
N GLU A 751 24.47 -22.46 -18.58
CA GLU A 751 25.12 -21.21 -18.93
C GLU A 751 24.44 -20.03 -18.21
N LEU A 752 23.11 -19.91 -18.32
CA LEU A 752 22.34 -18.88 -17.61
C LEU A 752 22.55 -18.96 -16.11
N LEU A 753 22.35 -20.14 -15.52
CA LEU A 753 22.43 -20.30 -14.07
C LEU A 753 23.82 -19.96 -13.51
N ASN A 754 24.90 -20.24 -14.26
CA ASN A 754 26.26 -19.90 -13.86
C ASN A 754 26.62 -18.41 -14.03
N GLN A 755 25.82 -17.67 -14.79
CA GLN A 755 25.99 -16.21 -14.97
C GLN A 755 25.21 -15.39 -13.94
N LEU A 756 24.32 -15.95 -13.13
CA LEU A 756 23.49 -15.23 -12.16
C LEU A 756 24.30 -14.81 -10.92
N ALA A 757 25.31 -13.96 -11.12
CA ALA A 757 26.19 -13.49 -10.03
C ALA A 757 25.53 -12.38 -9.19
N PRO A 758 25.76 -12.33 -7.87
CA PRO A 758 25.28 -11.25 -7.03
C PRO A 758 26.10 -9.98 -7.21
N SER A 759 25.47 -8.81 -6.95
CA SER A 759 26.23 -7.58 -6.75
C SER A 759 27.17 -7.71 -5.52
N ARG A 760 28.36 -7.13 -5.62
CA ARG A 760 29.38 -7.16 -4.56
C ARG A 760 29.81 -5.77 -4.10
N TRP A 761 29.04 -4.75 -4.48
CA TRP A 761 29.28 -3.42 -3.96
C TRP A 761 28.97 -3.38 -2.45
N GLU A 762 29.85 -2.74 -1.70
CA GLU A 762 29.70 -2.55 -0.25
C GLU A 762 29.77 -1.04 0.04
N HIS A 763 28.63 -0.45 0.26
CA HIS A 763 28.47 0.94 0.65
C HIS A 763 27.11 1.11 1.35
N TRP A 764 26.85 2.30 1.90
CA TRP A 764 25.53 2.61 2.45
C TRP A 764 24.44 2.38 1.36
N GLY A 765 23.31 1.81 1.76
CA GLY A 765 22.23 1.46 0.82
C GLY A 765 22.47 0.18 -0.01
N SER A 766 23.66 -0.44 0.03
CA SER A 766 23.85 -1.75 -0.59
C SER A 766 23.24 -2.86 0.26
N SER A 767 22.76 -3.93 -0.38
CA SER A 767 22.27 -5.10 0.35
C SER A 767 23.42 -5.79 1.09
N ALA A 768 23.15 -6.23 2.31
CA ALA A 768 24.05 -7.11 3.02
C ALA A 768 24.36 -8.36 2.17
N PRO A 769 25.63 -8.83 2.12
CA PRO A 769 25.97 -10.03 1.38
C PRO A 769 25.17 -11.22 1.91
N ASN A 770 24.45 -11.91 1.03
CA ASN A 770 23.80 -13.18 1.38
C ASN A 770 24.88 -14.21 1.71
N ASN A 771 24.59 -15.09 2.65
CA ASN A 771 25.48 -16.20 3.03
C ASN A 771 25.78 -17.14 1.86
N ARG A 772 24.95 -17.13 0.82
CA ARG A 772 25.09 -17.94 -0.40
C ARG A 772 25.27 -17.03 -1.62
N LEU A 773 26.42 -17.17 -2.29
CA LEU A 773 26.76 -16.35 -3.48
C LEU A 773 26.14 -16.89 -4.77
N ASP A 774 26.09 -18.22 -4.93
CA ASP A 774 25.48 -18.88 -6.07
C ASP A 774 23.96 -18.67 -6.06
N TYR A 775 23.33 -18.86 -7.23
CA TYR A 775 21.90 -18.66 -7.36
C TYR A 775 21.11 -19.88 -6.82
N PRO A 776 20.24 -19.74 -5.82
CA PRO A 776 19.53 -20.84 -5.19
C PRO A 776 18.27 -21.24 -5.98
N ILE A 777 18.43 -21.73 -7.21
CA ILE A 777 17.30 -21.99 -8.13
C ILE A 777 16.29 -23.00 -7.57
N HIS A 778 16.74 -24.08 -6.90
CA HIS A 778 15.84 -25.05 -6.29
C HIS A 778 14.95 -24.43 -5.21
N ASP A 779 15.51 -23.57 -4.37
CA ASP A 779 14.75 -22.92 -3.29
C ASP A 779 13.73 -21.92 -3.87
N ARG A 780 14.09 -21.21 -4.95
CA ARG A 780 13.18 -20.30 -5.63
C ARG A 780 11.99 -21.01 -6.25
N ILE A 781 12.24 -22.09 -7.01
CA ILE A 781 11.16 -22.88 -7.65
C ILE A 781 10.30 -23.54 -6.57
N LEU A 782 10.92 -24.19 -5.58
CA LEU A 782 10.19 -24.87 -4.52
C LEU A 782 9.33 -23.88 -3.71
N SER A 783 9.80 -22.65 -3.49
CA SER A 783 9.01 -21.65 -2.76
C SER A 783 7.68 -21.32 -3.46
N LEU A 784 7.67 -21.17 -4.79
CA LEU A 784 6.44 -21.03 -5.55
C LEU A 784 5.55 -22.26 -5.47
N GLN A 785 6.14 -23.43 -5.77
CA GLN A 785 5.40 -24.70 -5.79
C GLN A 785 4.76 -24.98 -4.44
N SER A 786 5.50 -24.76 -3.35
CA SER A 786 5.01 -24.91 -1.97
C SER A 786 3.90 -23.92 -1.64
N ALA A 787 4.05 -22.65 -2.01
CA ALA A 787 3.03 -21.62 -1.77
C ALA A 787 1.71 -21.98 -2.44
N ILE A 788 1.74 -22.38 -3.70
CA ILE A 788 0.53 -22.79 -4.44
C ILE A 788 -0.07 -24.07 -3.85
N LEU A 789 0.73 -25.10 -3.57
CA LEU A 789 0.23 -26.34 -2.97
C LEU A 789 -0.44 -26.09 -1.61
N ARG A 790 0.19 -25.30 -0.75
CA ARG A 790 -0.38 -24.96 0.56
C ARG A 790 -1.65 -24.15 0.44
N SER A 791 -1.72 -23.23 -0.53
CA SER A 791 -2.96 -22.49 -0.83
C SER A 791 -4.07 -23.43 -1.32
N LEU A 792 -3.77 -24.38 -2.22
CA LEU A 792 -4.77 -25.33 -2.73
C LEU A 792 -5.28 -26.30 -1.65
N LEU A 793 -4.45 -26.65 -0.69
CA LEU A 793 -4.75 -27.63 0.37
C LEU A 793 -4.97 -26.95 1.74
N ASP A 794 -5.22 -25.63 1.73
CA ASP A 794 -5.57 -24.87 2.93
C ASP A 794 -6.93 -25.31 3.50
N SER A 795 -7.05 -25.28 4.82
CA SER A 795 -8.25 -25.73 5.52
C SER A 795 -9.50 -24.94 5.12
N ASP A 796 -9.41 -23.63 4.97
CA ASP A 796 -10.55 -22.79 4.62
C ASP A 796 -11.02 -23.06 3.19
N ARG A 797 -10.08 -23.35 2.27
CA ARG A 797 -10.39 -23.74 0.89
C ARG A 797 -11.05 -25.11 0.82
N LEU A 798 -10.54 -26.09 1.56
CA LEU A 798 -11.13 -27.44 1.61
C LEU A 798 -12.56 -27.39 2.20
N ASN A 799 -12.77 -26.60 3.26
CA ASN A 799 -14.12 -26.37 3.81
C ASN A 799 -15.04 -25.72 2.76
N ARG A 800 -14.54 -24.70 2.03
CA ARG A 800 -15.31 -24.05 0.97
C ARG A 800 -15.69 -24.99 -0.16
N LEU A 801 -14.82 -25.92 -0.56
CA LEU A 801 -15.17 -26.94 -1.56
C LEU A 801 -16.35 -27.80 -1.10
N GLN A 802 -16.39 -28.24 0.18
CA GLN A 802 -17.54 -28.96 0.74
C GLN A 802 -18.81 -28.11 0.76
N ASP A 803 -18.70 -26.83 1.15
CA ASP A 803 -19.85 -25.92 1.15
C ASP A 803 -20.40 -25.68 -0.27
N ILE A 804 -19.51 -25.61 -1.28
CA ILE A 804 -19.89 -25.42 -2.68
C ILE A 804 -20.68 -26.61 -3.21
N GLU A 805 -20.40 -27.84 -2.76
CA GLU A 805 -21.21 -29.02 -3.12
C GLU A 805 -22.69 -28.86 -2.71
N LEU A 806 -22.97 -28.12 -1.63
CA LEU A 806 -24.34 -27.80 -1.19
C LEU A 806 -24.97 -26.60 -1.92
N LYS A 807 -24.15 -25.77 -2.55
CA LYS A 807 -24.57 -24.55 -3.26
C LYS A 807 -24.75 -24.77 -4.77
N THR A 808 -24.42 -25.96 -5.27
CA THR A 808 -24.46 -26.29 -6.70
C THR A 808 -25.31 -27.54 -6.94
N LEU A 809 -25.72 -27.75 -8.18
CA LEU A 809 -26.39 -28.99 -8.54
C LEU A 809 -25.39 -30.17 -8.45
N PRO A 810 -25.91 -31.40 -8.17
CA PRO A 810 -25.03 -32.59 -8.09
C PRO A 810 -24.14 -32.74 -9.33
N GLY A 811 -22.84 -32.93 -9.11
CA GLY A 811 -21.85 -33.09 -10.17
C GLY A 811 -21.39 -31.77 -10.84
N GLN A 812 -21.81 -30.61 -10.34
CA GLN A 812 -21.39 -29.30 -10.81
C GLN A 812 -20.31 -28.64 -9.94
N ALA A 813 -19.92 -29.24 -8.81
CA ALA A 813 -18.84 -28.81 -7.94
C ALA A 813 -17.56 -29.59 -8.20
N LEU A 814 -16.40 -28.92 -8.05
CA LEU A 814 -15.14 -29.62 -7.88
C LEU A 814 -15.10 -30.23 -6.48
N SER A 815 -14.92 -31.55 -6.37
CA SER A 815 -14.85 -32.23 -5.09
C SER A 815 -13.43 -32.29 -4.54
N ILE A 816 -13.28 -32.46 -3.21
CA ILE A 816 -11.97 -32.65 -2.57
C ILE A 816 -11.27 -33.90 -3.12
N PRO A 817 -11.94 -35.08 -3.33
CA PRO A 817 -11.30 -36.21 -3.98
C PRO A 817 -10.70 -35.89 -5.35
N GLU A 818 -11.42 -35.19 -6.21
CA GLU A 818 -10.94 -34.81 -7.55
C GLU A 818 -9.71 -33.88 -7.46
N LEU A 819 -9.72 -32.93 -6.52
CA LEU A 819 -8.58 -32.04 -6.29
C LEU A 819 -7.33 -32.84 -5.85
N LEU A 820 -7.47 -33.72 -4.85
CA LEU A 820 -6.34 -34.47 -4.29
C LEU A 820 -5.78 -35.46 -5.31
N ASP A 821 -6.65 -36.21 -6.01
CA ASP A 821 -6.23 -37.18 -7.06
C ASP A 821 -5.52 -36.44 -8.21
N THR A 822 -6.07 -35.30 -8.66
CA THR A 822 -5.43 -34.48 -9.73
C THR A 822 -4.03 -34.02 -9.32
N LEU A 823 -3.88 -33.49 -8.11
CA LEU A 823 -2.58 -33.06 -7.61
C LEU A 823 -1.61 -34.23 -7.45
N GLN A 824 -2.08 -35.33 -6.88
CA GLN A 824 -1.24 -36.54 -6.67
C GLN A 824 -0.74 -37.12 -7.99
N THR A 825 -1.64 -37.36 -8.94
CA THR A 825 -1.27 -37.93 -10.23
C THR A 825 -0.37 -37.05 -11.07
N GLY A 826 -0.58 -35.71 -11.02
CA GLY A 826 0.27 -34.75 -11.73
C GLY A 826 1.64 -34.56 -11.08
N ILE A 827 1.73 -34.53 -9.74
CA ILE A 827 3.00 -34.36 -9.03
C ILE A 827 3.83 -35.65 -9.00
N TRP A 828 3.19 -36.81 -8.96
CA TRP A 828 3.86 -38.12 -8.93
C TRP A 828 3.74 -38.85 -10.27
N THR A 829 3.71 -38.12 -11.38
CA THR A 829 3.55 -38.68 -12.75
C THR A 829 4.53 -39.83 -13.00
N GLU A 830 5.78 -39.72 -12.59
CA GLU A 830 6.82 -40.70 -12.79
C GLU A 830 6.53 -42.00 -12.00
N VAL A 831 5.72 -41.94 -10.95
CA VAL A 831 5.30 -43.09 -10.13
C VAL A 831 4.04 -43.75 -10.69
N PHE A 832 3.07 -42.94 -11.16
CA PHE A 832 1.78 -43.42 -11.68
C PHE A 832 1.81 -43.76 -13.17
N ALA A 833 2.77 -43.25 -13.97
CA ALA A 833 2.85 -43.50 -15.39
C ALA A 833 2.99 -45.00 -15.72
N LEU A 834 2.46 -45.44 -16.84
CA LEU A 834 2.65 -46.81 -17.35
C LEU A 834 4.02 -46.94 -18.04
N GLY A 835 4.63 -48.10 -17.98
CA GLY A 835 5.90 -48.41 -18.65
C GLY A 835 7.11 -48.46 -17.71
N GLU A 836 8.31 -48.38 -18.26
CA GLU A 836 9.55 -48.48 -17.48
C GLU A 836 9.74 -47.27 -16.55
N PRO A 837 10.25 -47.45 -15.32
CA PRO A 837 10.56 -46.37 -14.42
C PRO A 837 11.59 -45.41 -15.02
N LYS A 838 11.31 -44.08 -14.88
CA LYS A 838 12.20 -43.00 -15.35
C LYS A 838 12.86 -42.31 -14.18
N PRO A 839 14.09 -41.79 -14.33
CA PRO A 839 14.70 -40.92 -13.32
C PRO A 839 13.80 -39.72 -12.98
N ILE A 840 13.75 -39.37 -11.69
CA ILE A 840 13.00 -38.19 -11.19
C ILE A 840 13.98 -37.05 -11.02
N SER A 841 13.72 -35.90 -11.67
CA SER A 841 14.60 -34.72 -11.59
C SER A 841 14.67 -34.16 -10.17
N SER A 842 15.71 -33.39 -9.86
CA SER A 842 15.91 -32.84 -8.52
C SER A 842 14.80 -31.86 -8.11
N ILE A 843 14.27 -31.08 -9.06
CA ILE A 843 13.13 -30.17 -8.85
C ILE A 843 11.87 -30.99 -8.52
N ARG A 844 11.60 -32.04 -9.29
CA ARG A 844 10.45 -32.91 -9.06
C ARG A 844 10.54 -33.64 -7.71
N ARG A 845 11.71 -34.17 -7.34
CA ARG A 845 11.90 -34.79 -6.02
C ARG A 845 11.64 -33.83 -4.87
N SER A 846 11.97 -32.54 -5.03
CA SER A 846 11.68 -31.50 -4.02
C SER A 846 10.18 -31.24 -3.90
N LEU A 847 9.49 -31.09 -5.03
CA LEU A 847 8.03 -30.93 -5.11
C LEU A 847 7.30 -32.14 -4.50
N GLN A 848 7.70 -33.35 -4.86
CA GLN A 848 7.11 -34.60 -4.35
C GLN A 848 7.28 -34.73 -2.83
N ARG A 849 8.45 -34.35 -2.27
CA ARG A 849 8.66 -34.33 -0.83
C ARG A 849 7.78 -33.31 -0.11
N GLU A 850 7.58 -32.14 -0.72
CA GLU A 850 6.70 -31.11 -0.17
C GLU A 850 5.24 -31.56 -0.18
N HIS A 851 4.74 -32.09 -1.30
CA HIS A 851 3.39 -32.64 -1.40
C HIS A 851 3.17 -33.78 -0.38
N LEU A 852 4.11 -34.71 -0.28
CA LEU A 852 4.06 -35.76 0.73
C LEU A 852 4.00 -35.18 2.15
N SER A 853 4.79 -34.15 2.43
CA SER A 853 4.81 -33.53 3.75
C SER A 853 3.45 -32.89 4.10
N ILE A 854 2.80 -32.24 3.14
CA ILE A 854 1.47 -31.64 3.33
C ILE A 854 0.42 -32.74 3.60
N LEU A 855 0.36 -33.81 2.79
CA LEU A 855 -0.58 -34.92 3.00
C LEU A 855 -0.38 -35.60 4.36
N LEU A 856 0.87 -35.79 4.79
CA LEU A 856 1.19 -36.33 6.11
C LEU A 856 0.70 -35.37 7.23
N GLN A 857 0.88 -34.07 7.10
CA GLN A 857 0.39 -33.09 8.07
C GLN A 857 -1.13 -33.09 8.16
N MET A 858 -1.81 -33.15 7.01
CA MET A 858 -3.28 -33.27 6.96
C MET A 858 -3.76 -34.54 7.67
N MET A 859 -3.23 -35.68 7.31
CA MET A 859 -3.63 -36.98 7.86
C MET A 859 -3.40 -37.04 9.39
N LEU A 860 -2.24 -36.57 9.86
CA LEU A 860 -1.87 -36.62 11.28
C LEU A 860 -2.59 -35.54 12.13
N GLY A 861 -3.36 -34.68 11.51
CA GLY A 861 -4.12 -33.60 12.21
C GLY A 861 -3.23 -32.54 12.85
N THR A 862 -2.05 -32.29 12.28
CA THR A 862 -1.18 -31.17 12.69
C THR A 862 -1.58 -29.85 12.05
N THR A 863 -2.54 -29.89 11.13
CA THR A 863 -3.21 -28.74 10.47
C THR A 863 -4.71 -28.79 10.79
N ASN A 864 -5.42 -27.66 10.60
CA ASN A 864 -6.88 -27.58 10.83
C ASN A 864 -7.69 -28.17 9.66
N THR A 865 -7.16 -29.17 8.96
CA THR A 865 -7.81 -29.83 7.83
C THR A 865 -9.17 -30.43 8.24
N PRO A 866 -10.26 -30.24 7.46
CA PRO A 866 -11.55 -30.88 7.74
C PRO A 866 -11.45 -32.41 7.73
N GLU A 867 -12.35 -33.09 8.44
CA GLU A 867 -12.29 -34.56 8.65
C GLU A 867 -12.30 -35.34 7.33
N ASP A 868 -13.11 -34.92 6.34
CA ASP A 868 -13.09 -35.56 5.01
C ASP A 868 -11.75 -35.38 4.32
N GLY A 869 -11.17 -34.16 4.41
CA GLY A 869 -9.82 -33.89 3.88
C GLY A 869 -8.73 -34.76 4.54
N ARG A 870 -8.83 -34.98 5.85
CA ARG A 870 -7.91 -35.88 6.60
C ARG A 870 -8.08 -37.34 6.15
N THR A 871 -9.32 -37.80 6.03
CA THR A 871 -9.63 -39.16 5.58
C THR A 871 -9.16 -39.39 4.15
N LEU A 872 -9.36 -38.41 3.27
CA LEU A 872 -8.91 -38.47 1.89
C LEU A 872 -7.37 -38.39 1.78
N ALA A 873 -6.70 -37.60 2.58
CA ALA A 873 -5.22 -37.59 2.63
C ALA A 873 -4.66 -38.96 3.03
N TRP A 874 -5.30 -39.62 4.01
CA TRP A 874 -4.96 -41.00 4.36
C TRP A 874 -5.16 -41.99 3.18
N TYR A 875 -6.27 -41.84 2.44
CA TYR A 875 -6.57 -42.66 1.27
C TYR A 875 -5.51 -42.42 0.17
N GLU A 876 -5.20 -41.18 -0.15
CA GLU A 876 -4.19 -40.79 -1.16
C GLU A 876 -2.79 -41.31 -0.79
N LEU A 877 -2.38 -41.20 0.46
CA LEU A 877 -1.11 -41.77 0.94
C LEU A 877 -1.03 -43.30 0.74
N ARG A 878 -2.13 -44.02 0.93
CA ARG A 878 -2.19 -45.45 0.66
C ARG A 878 -2.10 -45.77 -0.82
N GLN A 879 -2.72 -45.00 -1.70
CA GLN A 879 -2.59 -45.19 -3.13
C GLN A 879 -1.16 -44.91 -3.60
N LEU A 880 -0.57 -43.81 -3.11
CA LEU A 880 0.82 -43.48 -3.40
C LEU A 880 1.79 -44.55 -2.91
N GLN A 881 1.61 -45.09 -1.73
CA GLN A 881 2.43 -46.17 -1.20
C GLN A 881 2.40 -47.40 -2.14
N LYS A 882 1.20 -47.84 -2.53
CA LYS A 882 1.05 -48.99 -3.47
C LYS A 882 1.76 -48.71 -4.78
N ALA A 883 1.63 -47.50 -5.31
CA ALA A 883 2.27 -47.14 -6.57
C ALA A 883 3.81 -47.14 -6.46
N ILE A 884 4.36 -46.61 -5.35
CA ILE A 884 5.81 -46.64 -5.05
C ILE A 884 6.29 -48.07 -4.91
N ASP A 885 5.56 -48.94 -4.17
CA ASP A 885 5.91 -50.36 -4.02
C ASP A 885 5.94 -51.13 -5.35
N VAL A 886 5.01 -50.82 -6.25
CA VAL A 886 4.98 -51.38 -7.60
C VAL A 886 6.20 -50.91 -8.38
N ARG A 887 6.55 -49.63 -8.33
CA ARG A 887 7.70 -49.03 -9.03
C ARG A 887 9.01 -49.62 -8.53
N LEU A 888 9.20 -49.74 -7.22
CA LEU A 888 10.39 -50.30 -6.62
C LEU A 888 10.58 -51.80 -7.01
N LYS A 889 9.51 -52.55 -7.21
CA LYS A 889 9.56 -53.94 -7.73
C LYS A 889 9.91 -54.03 -9.22
N GLN A 890 9.61 -53.00 -9.99
CA GLN A 890 9.90 -52.95 -11.44
C GLN A 890 11.32 -52.45 -11.74
N VAL A 891 12.10 -52.07 -10.69
CA VAL A 891 13.44 -51.53 -10.88
C VAL A 891 14.35 -52.56 -11.53
N SER A 892 14.57 -52.40 -12.81
CA SER A 892 15.74 -52.92 -13.50
C SER A 892 16.91 -51.96 -13.27
N GLN A 893 18.16 -52.36 -13.59
CA GLN A 893 19.41 -51.64 -13.33
C GLN A 893 19.49 -50.18 -13.86
N SER A 894 18.38 -49.54 -14.26
CA SER A 894 18.31 -48.28 -14.98
C SER A 894 18.01 -47.02 -14.16
N LEU A 895 17.58 -47.13 -12.88
CA LEU A 895 17.32 -45.96 -12.07
C LEU A 895 18.60 -45.45 -11.37
N ASP A 896 18.74 -44.12 -11.34
CA ASP A 896 19.79 -43.46 -10.58
C ASP A 896 19.54 -43.57 -9.06
N ILE A 897 20.62 -43.51 -8.31
CA ILE A 897 20.57 -43.66 -6.85
C ILE A 897 19.72 -42.61 -6.14
N TYR A 898 19.60 -41.36 -6.70
CA TYR A 898 18.77 -40.32 -6.12
C TYR A 898 17.29 -40.66 -6.21
N THR A 899 16.86 -41.18 -7.37
CA THR A 899 15.47 -41.60 -7.58
C THR A 899 15.14 -42.80 -6.69
N LEU A 900 16.01 -43.83 -6.63
CA LEU A 900 15.82 -44.99 -5.78
C LEU A 900 15.67 -44.59 -4.31
N ALA A 901 16.67 -43.89 -3.77
CA ALA A 901 16.66 -43.43 -2.39
C ALA A 901 15.46 -42.54 -2.06
N HIS A 902 15.02 -41.68 -3.02
CA HIS A 902 13.83 -40.86 -2.86
C HIS A 902 12.55 -41.68 -2.73
N LEU A 903 12.35 -42.67 -3.57
CA LEU A 903 11.17 -43.55 -3.55
C LEU A 903 11.15 -44.41 -2.29
N GLU A 904 12.29 -45.03 -1.91
CA GLU A 904 12.41 -45.81 -0.66
C GLU A 904 12.11 -44.97 0.57
N ALA A 905 12.74 -43.76 0.68
CA ALA A 905 12.50 -42.86 1.80
C ALA A 905 11.05 -42.35 1.86
N SER A 906 10.40 -42.11 0.71
CA SER A 906 8.99 -41.69 0.64
C SER A 906 8.06 -42.81 1.10
N GLY A 907 8.27 -44.05 0.61
CA GLY A 907 7.53 -45.27 1.05
C GLY A 907 7.66 -45.51 2.55
N ASP A 908 8.89 -45.41 3.09
CA ASP A 908 9.16 -45.53 4.51
C ASP A 908 8.43 -44.47 5.36
N ARG A 909 8.44 -43.24 4.93
CA ARG A 909 7.72 -42.14 5.62
C ARG A 909 6.22 -42.40 5.64
N ILE A 910 5.63 -42.82 4.51
CA ILE A 910 4.19 -43.15 4.41
C ILE A 910 3.88 -44.31 5.34
N THR A 911 4.66 -45.42 5.31
CA THR A 911 4.47 -46.59 6.16
C THR A 911 4.48 -46.21 7.65
N LYS A 912 5.46 -45.43 8.07
CA LYS A 912 5.57 -44.99 9.46
C LYS A 912 4.38 -44.12 9.88
N ALA A 913 3.94 -43.25 9.03
CA ALA A 913 2.80 -42.38 9.32
C ALA A 913 1.46 -43.12 9.35
N LEU A 914 1.22 -44.04 8.42
CA LEU A 914 0.00 -44.86 8.41
C LEU A 914 -0.10 -45.80 9.64
N ASN A 915 1.05 -46.19 10.21
CA ASN A 915 1.14 -46.99 11.43
C ASN A 915 1.19 -46.12 12.71
N ALA A 916 1.29 -44.80 12.62
CA ALA A 916 1.29 -43.94 13.79
C ALA A 916 -0.08 -43.97 14.49
N GLN A 917 -0.10 -44.09 15.81
CA GLN A 917 -1.32 -43.93 16.57
C GLN A 917 -1.74 -42.46 16.51
N LEU A 918 -2.94 -42.20 16.03
CA LEU A 918 -3.57 -40.90 16.10
C LEU A 918 -3.82 -40.57 17.58
N LEU A 919 -3.10 -39.61 18.11
CA LEU A 919 -3.43 -39.05 19.41
C LEU A 919 -4.77 -38.32 19.26
N SER A 920 -5.82 -38.87 19.88
CA SER A 920 -7.12 -38.17 19.98
C SER A 920 -6.91 -36.87 20.73
N ARG A 921 -7.28 -35.77 20.10
CA ARG A 921 -7.38 -34.47 20.76
C ARG A 921 -8.60 -34.39 21.67
#